data_0387377f2d8dd1e8cb8a49af320e92b2
#
_entry.id   0387377f2d8dd1e8cb8a49af320e92b2
#
_cell.length_a   1.000
_cell.length_b   1.000
_cell.length_c   1.000
_cell.angle_alpha   90.00
_cell.angle_beta   90.00
_cell.angle_gamma   90.00
#
_symmetry.space_group_name_H-M   'P 1'
#
loop_
_entity.id
_entity.type
_entity.pdbx_description
1 polymer ?
#
loop_
_entity_poly.entity_id
_entity_poly.type
_entity_poly.pdbx_seq_one_letter_code
_entity_poly.pdbx_strand_id
1 'polypeptide(L)'
;MKLKRPSAYWAELDEKRRSQYRIVAAVLLGIFTLFTAIAVGSYFFTWKQDASLQSEPDLLGSEAAVSNAGSKLGFRWGRFLVTRSFGLAALGLVAFLVAWTLSRAVPKLRIPLGKWFVYSFTGTFLGSWLLALVSRLAGWDTLFGGGLGGRAGAALVDGSIDLVGFVVTALVILALTGLWLYFLTDGFKSAAGKEEEIPGQAGNDEPEPEPVVRQAHQPVPFSVPEPVEGPKPEPKPEPVVRQAHQPVPEPVEGPEPAAEAEGTFTVETDDTLDQKVREPLPRIDNRADLPKYKFPTLDILGDYLSARHEPSQDELNRNNNKIRATLASYKIQVKDVTAIVGPTVTLYKVYPAPGVKIASIKMLQDDIAISLNAKGVRIVTLSDSVGIEVANDTPSIVPLKQLLNDDAYRNSKAELPVAIGYTISQKVKVFDLADAPHLLVAGATKQGKSVGLNVIVSSLLYAKHPSELKFVFIDPKMVEFSAYAKLLNHYLAVLPNAADEQDERDQAIVKNAKSASAILQSLCIEMDERYALLNKAGVNNIKLYNDKYRDRHLLPTEGHRFLPYIVVVIDEYADLTMSVGAGPESKAVARSITTSVIRLAQKGRAAGLHVILATQRPTVDVITGLIKANFPMRIAFRVTSRIDSSTILDQPGADKLIGRGDMLLYSGVEMERIQCAFIGNDEIAALTDAVGKQIGYQKSYNTPYYLPEPAPEEGDEGGGGLVDMKQLDERFEEAARLIVTSQRGSTSDLQRRLGMGYAKAGRVMDQLEAAGIVGPQNGSKPREVLVKDFNELDQILSHFMNGEQ
;
A
#
# COMPACT_ATOMS: atom_id res chain seq x y z
N MET A 1 12.82 35.34 -11.67
CA MET A 1 12.74 35.25 -13.13
C MET A 1 11.40 34.58 -13.47
N LYS A 2 10.38 35.37 -13.82
CA LYS A 2 9.04 34.81 -14.13
C LYS A 2 9.14 34.11 -15.49
N LEU A 3 8.94 32.77 -15.47
CA LEU A 3 8.77 32.00 -16.71
C LEU A 3 7.51 32.50 -17.43
N LYS A 4 7.72 33.20 -18.54
CA LYS A 4 6.62 33.66 -19.43
C LYS A 4 5.87 32.41 -19.93
N ARG A 5 4.54 32.49 -20.05
CA ARG A 5 3.72 31.40 -20.62
C ARG A 5 4.26 31.05 -22.02
N PRO A 6 4.33 29.76 -22.39
CA PRO A 6 4.86 29.33 -23.70
C PRO A 6 4.26 30.10 -24.90
N SER A 7 2.96 30.42 -24.84
CA SER A 7 2.26 31.19 -25.88
C SER A 7 2.79 32.62 -26.07
N ALA A 8 3.21 33.30 -24.98
CA ALA A 8 3.75 34.64 -25.03
C ALA A 8 5.19 34.66 -25.59
N TYR A 9 5.98 33.64 -25.28
CA TYR A 9 7.33 33.47 -25.83
C TYR A 9 7.29 33.25 -27.34
N TRP A 10 6.33 32.46 -27.85
CA TRP A 10 6.14 32.23 -29.29
C TRP A 10 5.66 33.47 -30.05
N ALA A 11 4.96 34.40 -29.40
CA ALA A 11 4.50 35.64 -30.01
C ALA A 11 5.63 36.68 -30.22
N GLU A 12 6.67 36.61 -29.39
CA GLU A 12 7.82 37.56 -29.42
C GLU A 12 8.96 37.13 -30.37
N LEU A 13 8.94 35.91 -30.93
CA LEU A 13 9.99 35.40 -31.80
C LEU A 13 9.82 35.91 -33.22
N ASP A 14 10.94 36.35 -33.86
CA ASP A 14 11.02 36.70 -35.26
C ASP A 14 10.54 35.53 -36.16
N GLU A 15 9.87 35.83 -37.27
CA GLU A 15 9.28 34.88 -38.20
C GLU A 15 10.33 33.86 -38.72
N LYS A 16 11.55 34.31 -38.95
CA LYS A 16 12.70 33.49 -39.36
C LYS A 16 13.08 32.46 -38.28
N ARG A 17 13.09 32.83 -37.02
CA ARG A 17 13.37 31.93 -35.89
C ARG A 17 12.22 30.93 -35.65
N ARG A 18 10.97 31.37 -35.82
CA ARG A 18 9.81 30.45 -35.76
C ARG A 18 9.87 29.37 -36.84
N SER A 19 10.32 29.74 -38.03
CA SER A 19 10.51 28.77 -39.12
C SER A 19 11.60 27.75 -38.81
N GLN A 20 12.74 28.20 -38.27
CA GLN A 20 13.83 27.32 -37.86
C GLN A 20 13.39 26.32 -36.78
N TYR A 21 12.71 26.80 -35.72
CA TYR A 21 12.18 25.92 -34.65
C TYR A 21 11.15 24.89 -35.17
N ARG A 22 10.30 25.30 -36.14
CA ARG A 22 9.38 24.36 -36.81
C ARG A 22 10.11 23.24 -37.56
N ILE A 23 11.18 23.59 -38.28
CA ILE A 23 11.99 22.60 -39.00
C ILE A 23 12.68 21.65 -38.02
N VAL A 24 13.33 22.19 -36.98
CA VAL A 24 13.98 21.37 -35.95
C VAL A 24 12.97 20.40 -35.25
N ALA A 25 11.81 20.93 -34.89
CA ALA A 25 10.76 20.11 -34.29
C ALA A 25 10.22 19.03 -35.25
N ALA A 26 10.09 19.34 -36.52
CA ALA A 26 9.67 18.35 -37.54
C ALA A 26 10.70 17.26 -37.74
N VAL A 27 12.01 17.60 -37.75
CA VAL A 27 13.11 16.64 -37.88
C VAL A 27 13.16 15.71 -36.64
N LEU A 28 13.12 16.28 -35.42
CA LEU A 28 13.13 15.49 -34.19
C LEU A 28 11.92 14.55 -34.10
N LEU A 29 10.73 15.07 -34.45
CA LEU A 29 9.52 14.26 -34.51
C LEU A 29 9.63 13.16 -35.59
N GLY A 30 10.23 13.47 -36.75
CA GLY A 30 10.47 12.50 -37.81
C GLY A 30 11.40 11.37 -37.39
N ILE A 31 12.51 11.69 -36.72
CA ILE A 31 13.45 10.71 -36.15
C ILE A 31 12.73 9.82 -35.13
N PHE A 32 11.96 10.41 -34.22
CA PHE A 32 11.21 9.65 -33.21
C PHE A 32 10.13 8.74 -33.82
N THR A 33 9.44 9.24 -34.87
CA THR A 33 8.44 8.46 -35.61
C THR A 33 9.07 7.27 -36.32
N LEU A 34 10.18 7.52 -37.02
CA LEU A 34 10.93 6.46 -37.73
C LEU A 34 11.47 5.41 -36.78
N PHE A 35 12.06 5.85 -35.66
CA PHE A 35 12.52 4.96 -34.59
C PHE A 35 11.37 4.10 -34.03
N THR A 36 10.21 4.69 -33.73
CA THR A 36 9.06 3.98 -33.20
C THR A 36 8.50 2.99 -34.23
N ALA A 37 8.43 3.37 -35.52
CA ALA A 37 7.96 2.49 -36.56
C ALA A 37 8.90 1.28 -36.78
N ILE A 38 10.22 1.50 -36.76
CA ILE A 38 11.22 0.43 -36.85
C ILE A 38 11.16 -0.47 -35.62
N ALA A 39 11.10 0.09 -34.42
CA ALA A 39 11.06 -0.63 -33.15
C ALA A 39 9.84 -1.54 -33.03
N VAL A 40 8.64 -1.02 -33.35
CA VAL A 40 7.38 -1.78 -33.33
C VAL A 40 7.32 -2.78 -34.49
N GLY A 41 7.65 -2.35 -35.70
CA GLY A 41 7.64 -3.21 -36.89
C GLY A 41 8.59 -4.40 -36.71
N SER A 42 9.85 -4.16 -36.32
CA SER A 42 10.82 -5.23 -36.07
C SER A 42 10.38 -6.16 -34.93
N TYR A 43 9.76 -5.62 -33.88
CA TYR A 43 9.30 -6.40 -32.73
C TYR A 43 8.30 -7.50 -33.11
N PHE A 44 7.41 -7.27 -34.05
CA PHE A 44 6.47 -8.29 -34.52
C PHE A 44 7.15 -9.52 -35.12
N PHE A 45 8.35 -9.38 -35.65
CA PHE A 45 9.11 -10.50 -36.29
C PHE A 45 10.15 -11.11 -35.33
N THR A 46 10.75 -10.29 -34.42
CA THR A 46 11.89 -10.72 -33.60
C THR A 46 11.51 -11.11 -32.17
N TRP A 47 10.25 -10.93 -31.75
CA TRP A 47 9.82 -11.12 -30.37
C TRP A 47 10.11 -12.51 -29.78
N LYS A 48 10.07 -13.57 -30.61
CA LYS A 48 10.40 -14.95 -30.20
C LYS A 48 11.89 -15.13 -29.95
N GLN A 49 12.71 -14.53 -30.82
CA GLN A 49 14.18 -14.62 -30.73
C GLN A 49 14.69 -13.89 -29.49
N ASP A 50 14.07 -12.74 -29.20
CA ASP A 50 14.42 -11.92 -28.06
C ASP A 50 13.60 -12.27 -26.77
N ALA A 51 12.86 -13.40 -26.78
CA ALA A 51 11.98 -13.77 -25.67
C ALA A 51 12.73 -14.02 -24.34
N SER A 52 13.95 -14.59 -24.42
CA SER A 52 14.80 -14.82 -23.25
C SER A 52 15.25 -13.52 -22.56
N LEU A 53 15.34 -12.43 -23.33
CA LEU A 53 15.74 -11.11 -22.83
C LEU A 53 14.61 -10.36 -22.07
N GLN A 54 13.41 -10.94 -22.06
CA GLN A 54 12.26 -10.31 -21.37
C GLN A 54 12.41 -10.26 -19.85
N SER A 55 13.18 -11.16 -19.26
CA SER A 55 13.43 -11.25 -17.82
C SER A 55 14.69 -10.49 -17.37
N GLU A 56 15.51 -9.98 -18.29
CA GLU A 56 16.71 -9.22 -17.93
C GLU A 56 16.38 -7.80 -17.40
N PRO A 57 16.67 -7.50 -16.14
CA PRO A 57 16.33 -6.20 -15.52
C PRO A 57 17.14 -5.03 -16.10
N ASP A 58 18.41 -5.29 -16.47
CA ASP A 58 19.35 -4.29 -17.01
C ASP A 58 19.85 -4.60 -18.41
N LEU A 59 18.88 -4.78 -19.34
CA LEU A 59 19.18 -5.06 -20.75
C LEU A 59 20.06 -3.97 -21.42
N LEU A 60 19.97 -2.72 -20.96
CA LEU A 60 20.73 -1.61 -21.56
C LEU A 60 22.22 -1.68 -21.20
N GLY A 61 22.56 -2.18 -20.03
CA GLY A 61 23.94 -2.36 -19.55
C GLY A 61 24.53 -3.74 -19.85
N SER A 62 23.72 -4.72 -20.30
CA SER A 62 24.18 -6.09 -20.58
C SER A 62 24.92 -6.17 -21.94
N GLU A 63 25.77 -7.17 -22.14
CA GLU A 63 26.39 -7.46 -23.45
C GLU A 63 25.48 -8.26 -24.40
N ALA A 64 24.23 -8.50 -24.00
CA ALA A 64 23.30 -9.32 -24.78
C ALA A 64 23.00 -8.70 -26.15
N ALA A 65 23.13 -9.49 -27.21
CA ALA A 65 22.71 -9.11 -28.54
C ALA A 65 21.19 -9.20 -28.69
N VAL A 66 20.59 -8.17 -29.32
CA VAL A 66 19.14 -8.06 -29.52
C VAL A 66 18.85 -8.11 -31.01
N SER A 67 17.89 -8.92 -31.42
CA SER A 67 17.51 -9.09 -32.83
C SER A 67 16.63 -7.94 -33.36
N ASN A 68 16.07 -7.11 -32.50
CA ASN A 68 15.26 -5.95 -32.90
C ASN A 68 16.11 -4.92 -33.65
N ALA A 69 15.64 -4.46 -34.81
CA ALA A 69 16.35 -3.49 -35.64
C ALA A 69 16.60 -2.14 -34.96
N GLY A 70 15.82 -1.76 -33.96
CA GLY A 70 16.06 -0.61 -33.09
C GLY A 70 17.01 -0.91 -31.92
N SER A 71 17.75 -2.07 -31.95
CA SER A 71 18.63 -2.54 -30.89
C SER A 71 17.90 -2.64 -29.51
N LYS A 72 18.62 -2.60 -28.40
CA LYS A 72 18.08 -2.74 -27.05
C LYS A 72 16.97 -1.74 -26.71
N LEU A 73 17.15 -0.50 -27.15
CA LEU A 73 16.14 0.55 -26.90
C LEU A 73 14.87 0.29 -27.73
N GLY A 74 15.03 -0.13 -29.00
CA GLY A 74 13.93 -0.50 -29.88
C GLY A 74 13.16 -1.72 -29.36
N PHE A 75 13.86 -2.73 -28.84
CA PHE A 75 13.23 -3.88 -28.20
C PHE A 75 12.41 -3.47 -26.97
N ARG A 76 12.95 -2.63 -26.05
CA ARG A 76 12.21 -2.16 -24.87
C ARG A 76 10.97 -1.34 -25.25
N TRP A 77 11.11 -0.47 -26.25
CA TRP A 77 10.02 0.38 -26.73
C TRP A 77 8.95 -0.44 -27.46
N GLY A 78 9.35 -1.36 -28.36
CA GLY A 78 8.46 -2.29 -29.04
C GLY A 78 7.73 -3.20 -28.06
N ARG A 79 8.44 -3.76 -27.06
CA ARG A 79 7.84 -4.55 -25.99
C ARG A 79 6.83 -3.77 -25.17
N PHE A 80 7.13 -2.51 -24.87
CA PHE A 80 6.20 -1.65 -24.13
C PHE A 80 4.91 -1.44 -24.93
N LEU A 81 5.00 -1.05 -26.19
CA LEU A 81 3.83 -0.75 -27.01
C LEU A 81 3.04 -1.99 -27.44
N VAL A 82 3.73 -3.11 -27.73
CA VAL A 82 3.09 -4.34 -28.24
C VAL A 82 2.73 -5.27 -27.08
N THR A 83 3.70 -5.80 -26.34
CA THR A 83 3.43 -6.83 -25.30
C THR A 83 2.69 -6.27 -24.11
N ARG A 84 3.17 -5.13 -23.54
CA ARG A 84 2.62 -4.58 -22.29
C ARG A 84 1.36 -3.74 -22.49
N SER A 85 1.24 -3.09 -23.69
CA SER A 85 0.13 -2.17 -23.94
C SER A 85 -0.86 -2.76 -24.95
N PHE A 86 -0.74 -2.45 -26.24
CA PHE A 86 -1.85 -2.51 -27.20
C PHE A 86 -1.80 -3.64 -28.22
N GLY A 87 -0.78 -4.50 -28.21
CA GLY A 87 -0.65 -5.56 -29.23
C GLY A 87 -0.49 -5.00 -30.66
N LEU A 88 -1.17 -5.60 -31.61
CA LEU A 88 -1.23 -5.13 -33.01
C LEU A 88 -1.86 -3.75 -33.14
N ALA A 89 -2.76 -3.37 -32.22
CA ALA A 89 -3.41 -2.06 -32.26
C ALA A 89 -2.42 -0.90 -32.01
N ALA A 90 -1.20 -1.17 -31.51
CA ALA A 90 -0.12 -0.17 -31.41
C ALA A 90 0.22 0.50 -32.75
N LEU A 91 -0.09 -0.14 -33.88
CA LEU A 91 0.06 0.44 -35.22
C LEU A 91 -0.79 1.70 -35.41
N GLY A 92 -1.92 1.84 -34.70
CA GLY A 92 -2.73 3.05 -34.70
C GLY A 92 -1.98 4.28 -34.15
N LEU A 93 -1.17 4.08 -33.10
CA LEU A 93 -0.32 5.15 -32.55
C LEU A 93 0.82 5.51 -33.53
N VAL A 94 1.42 4.50 -34.21
CA VAL A 94 2.44 4.74 -35.24
C VAL A 94 1.84 5.54 -36.39
N ALA A 95 0.62 5.21 -36.85
CA ALA A 95 -0.08 5.94 -37.91
C ALA A 95 -0.34 7.41 -37.51
N PHE A 96 -0.72 7.68 -36.28
CA PHE A 96 -0.86 9.04 -35.78
C PHE A 96 0.47 9.82 -35.79
N LEU A 97 1.55 9.20 -35.32
CA LEU A 97 2.88 9.83 -35.35
C LEU A 97 3.32 10.16 -36.77
N VAL A 98 3.07 9.28 -37.73
CA VAL A 98 3.33 9.53 -39.17
C VAL A 98 2.50 10.71 -39.67
N ALA A 99 1.19 10.74 -39.43
CA ALA A 99 0.31 11.83 -39.81
C ALA A 99 0.76 13.17 -39.18
N TRP A 100 1.18 13.13 -37.92
CA TRP A 100 1.69 14.32 -37.23
C TRP A 100 3.01 14.81 -37.84
N THR A 101 3.96 13.91 -38.12
CA THR A 101 5.23 14.24 -38.79
C THR A 101 4.98 14.86 -40.17
N LEU A 102 4.10 14.22 -40.98
CA LEU A 102 3.74 14.72 -42.31
C LEU A 102 3.10 16.10 -42.25
N SER A 103 2.23 16.35 -41.28
CA SER A 103 1.59 17.66 -41.11
C SER A 103 2.59 18.79 -40.76
N ARG A 104 3.73 18.44 -40.15
CA ARG A 104 4.79 19.38 -39.81
C ARG A 104 5.82 19.53 -40.93
N ALA A 105 6.15 18.43 -41.62
CA ALA A 105 7.14 18.43 -42.72
C ALA A 105 6.56 19.02 -44.00
N VAL A 106 5.29 18.83 -44.31
CA VAL A 106 4.63 19.30 -45.51
C VAL A 106 3.45 20.20 -45.19
N PRO A 107 3.68 21.54 -45.04
CA PRO A 107 2.62 22.48 -44.63
C PRO A 107 1.45 22.56 -45.62
N LYS A 108 1.66 22.15 -46.90
CA LYS A 108 0.59 22.09 -47.94
C LYS A 108 -0.44 20.97 -47.62
N LEU A 109 -0.06 19.97 -46.85
CA LEU A 109 -0.94 18.86 -46.48
C LEU A 109 -1.75 19.27 -45.24
N ARG A 110 -2.97 19.73 -45.40
CA ARG A 110 -3.85 20.15 -44.33
C ARG A 110 -4.45 18.93 -43.61
N ILE A 111 -3.64 18.22 -42.80
CA ILE A 111 -4.11 17.09 -42.00
C ILE A 111 -4.82 17.61 -40.75
N PRO A 112 -6.07 17.26 -40.48
CA PRO A 112 -6.81 17.68 -39.27
C PRO A 112 -6.31 16.86 -38.04
N LEU A 113 -5.18 17.23 -37.49
CA LEU A 113 -4.48 16.51 -36.42
C LEU A 113 -5.37 16.18 -35.20
N GLY A 114 -6.31 17.07 -34.84
CA GLY A 114 -7.25 16.81 -33.75
C GLY A 114 -8.14 15.60 -34.00
N LYS A 115 -8.67 15.48 -35.20
CA LYS A 115 -9.47 14.32 -35.63
C LYS A 115 -8.62 13.06 -35.68
N TRP A 116 -7.42 13.14 -36.27
CA TRP A 116 -6.49 12.02 -36.36
C TRP A 116 -6.07 11.54 -34.96
N PHE A 117 -5.83 12.44 -34.02
CA PHE A 117 -5.54 12.08 -32.61
C PHE A 117 -6.68 11.28 -32.00
N VAL A 118 -7.91 11.81 -32.08
CA VAL A 118 -9.07 11.15 -31.49
C VAL A 118 -9.29 9.77 -32.12
N TYR A 119 -9.29 9.67 -33.44
CA TYR A 119 -9.54 8.40 -34.12
C TYR A 119 -8.42 7.36 -33.91
N SER A 120 -7.16 7.77 -33.97
CA SER A 120 -6.03 6.86 -33.73
C SER A 120 -5.99 6.39 -32.28
N PHE A 121 -6.23 7.29 -31.34
CA PHE A 121 -6.17 6.94 -29.92
C PHE A 121 -7.34 6.05 -29.51
N THR A 122 -8.57 6.43 -29.84
CA THR A 122 -9.75 5.60 -29.56
C THR A 122 -9.70 4.27 -30.31
N GLY A 123 -9.27 4.27 -31.58
CA GLY A 123 -9.10 3.07 -32.39
C GLY A 123 -8.02 2.12 -31.85
N THR A 124 -6.95 2.66 -31.27
CA THR A 124 -5.94 1.84 -30.60
C THR A 124 -6.49 1.12 -29.37
N PHE A 125 -7.27 1.83 -28.53
CA PHE A 125 -7.90 1.22 -27.36
C PHE A 125 -8.96 0.20 -27.74
N LEU A 126 -9.89 0.53 -28.60
CA LEU A 126 -10.97 -0.37 -29.04
C LEU A 126 -10.38 -1.57 -29.82
N GLY A 127 -9.39 -1.32 -30.68
CA GLY A 127 -8.68 -2.37 -31.42
C GLY A 127 -7.92 -3.31 -30.47
N SER A 128 -7.25 -2.79 -29.44
CA SER A 128 -6.59 -3.61 -28.43
C SER A 128 -7.60 -4.50 -27.68
N TRP A 129 -8.74 -3.96 -27.29
CA TRP A 129 -9.80 -4.66 -26.58
C TRP A 129 -10.45 -5.76 -27.47
N LEU A 130 -10.77 -5.44 -28.71
CA LEU A 130 -11.31 -6.40 -29.70
C LEU A 130 -10.30 -7.51 -30.03
N LEU A 131 -9.04 -7.16 -30.30
CA LEU A 131 -8.00 -8.13 -30.63
C LEU A 131 -7.65 -9.05 -29.46
N ALA A 132 -7.79 -8.57 -28.22
CA ALA A 132 -7.62 -9.42 -27.04
C ALA A 132 -8.78 -10.42 -26.90
N LEU A 133 -10.02 -9.99 -27.17
CA LEU A 133 -11.18 -10.90 -27.21
C LEU A 133 -10.99 -11.99 -28.28
N VAL A 134 -10.56 -11.60 -29.48
CA VAL A 134 -10.23 -12.55 -30.58
C VAL A 134 -9.11 -13.50 -30.18
N SER A 135 -8.07 -12.97 -29.53
CA SER A 135 -6.93 -13.78 -29.05
C SER A 135 -7.38 -14.87 -28.09
N ARG A 136 -8.29 -14.53 -27.16
CA ARG A 136 -8.86 -15.47 -26.20
C ARG A 136 -9.72 -16.55 -26.85
N LEU A 137 -10.55 -16.16 -27.83
CA LEU A 137 -11.38 -17.11 -28.58
C LEU A 137 -10.57 -18.09 -29.43
N ALA A 138 -9.44 -17.61 -29.98
CA ALA A 138 -8.56 -18.40 -30.86
C ALA A 138 -7.46 -19.17 -30.12
N GLY A 139 -7.31 -18.97 -28.80
CA GLY A 139 -6.21 -19.56 -28.02
C GLY A 139 -4.83 -18.97 -28.34
N TRP A 140 -4.78 -17.70 -28.78
CA TRP A 140 -3.53 -17.00 -29.19
C TRP A 140 -3.00 -16.05 -28.12
N ASP A 141 -3.30 -16.31 -26.83
CA ASP A 141 -2.95 -15.42 -25.72
C ASP A 141 -1.45 -15.25 -25.49
N THR A 142 -0.64 -16.17 -26.02
CA THR A 142 0.84 -16.11 -25.93
C THR A 142 1.49 -15.38 -27.10
N LEU A 143 0.75 -15.03 -28.16
CA LEU A 143 1.31 -14.36 -29.34
C LEU A 143 1.89 -12.98 -28.92
N PHE A 144 3.06 -12.63 -29.46
CA PHE A 144 3.80 -11.41 -29.07
C PHE A 144 4.06 -11.26 -27.54
N GLY A 145 3.91 -12.35 -26.77
CA GLY A 145 4.11 -12.34 -25.31
C GLY A 145 2.98 -11.69 -24.49
N GLY A 146 1.85 -11.36 -25.10
CA GLY A 146 0.70 -10.73 -24.45
C GLY A 146 -0.62 -10.84 -25.24
N GLY A 147 -0.69 -11.73 -26.26
CA GLY A 147 -1.82 -11.86 -27.17
C GLY A 147 -1.86 -10.76 -28.24
N LEU A 148 -2.81 -10.88 -29.19
CA LEU A 148 -2.97 -9.91 -30.29
C LEU A 148 -3.31 -8.49 -29.80
N GLY A 149 -4.02 -8.37 -28.68
CA GLY A 149 -4.40 -7.09 -28.07
C GLY A 149 -3.39 -6.54 -27.06
N GLY A 150 -2.32 -7.29 -26.74
CA GLY A 150 -1.39 -6.96 -25.67
C GLY A 150 -1.99 -7.14 -24.27
N ARG A 151 -1.18 -6.98 -23.23
CA ARG A 151 -1.63 -7.21 -21.84
C ARG A 151 -2.69 -6.21 -21.37
N ALA A 152 -2.66 -4.97 -21.86
CA ALA A 152 -3.69 -3.99 -21.51
C ALA A 152 -5.06 -4.38 -22.08
N GLY A 153 -5.10 -4.84 -23.34
CA GLY A 153 -6.32 -5.37 -23.95
C GLY A 153 -6.84 -6.62 -23.23
N ALA A 154 -5.95 -7.54 -22.87
CA ALA A 154 -6.30 -8.74 -22.10
C ALA A 154 -6.90 -8.38 -20.73
N ALA A 155 -6.30 -7.45 -19.99
CA ALA A 155 -6.81 -7.00 -18.71
C ALA A 155 -8.19 -6.31 -18.83
N LEU A 156 -8.43 -5.56 -19.92
CA LEU A 156 -9.76 -4.99 -20.20
C LEU A 156 -10.80 -6.07 -20.49
N VAL A 157 -10.44 -7.10 -21.24
CA VAL A 157 -11.34 -8.23 -21.51
C VAL A 157 -11.66 -8.98 -20.24
N ASP A 158 -10.65 -9.33 -19.43
CA ASP A 158 -10.83 -10.06 -18.17
C ASP A 158 -11.71 -9.26 -17.20
N GLY A 159 -11.37 -7.98 -16.95
CA GLY A 159 -12.16 -7.14 -16.06
C GLY A 159 -13.60 -6.90 -16.52
N SER A 160 -13.84 -6.83 -17.84
CA SER A 160 -15.21 -6.69 -18.36
C SER A 160 -16.00 -8.01 -18.30
N ILE A 161 -15.34 -9.15 -18.53
CA ILE A 161 -15.97 -10.46 -18.36
C ILE A 161 -16.35 -10.71 -16.90
N ASP A 162 -15.48 -10.35 -15.96
CA ASP A 162 -15.74 -10.48 -14.52
C ASP A 162 -16.92 -9.59 -14.08
N LEU A 163 -17.06 -8.41 -14.71
CA LEU A 163 -18.11 -7.45 -14.34
C LEU A 163 -19.49 -7.79 -14.93
N VAL A 164 -19.56 -8.10 -16.23
CA VAL A 164 -20.82 -8.22 -16.98
C VAL A 164 -21.00 -9.55 -17.74
N GLY A 165 -20.03 -10.45 -17.65
CA GLY A 165 -20.03 -11.73 -18.33
C GLY A 165 -19.56 -11.66 -19.79
N PHE A 166 -19.19 -12.82 -20.34
CA PHE A 166 -18.57 -12.94 -21.66
C PHE A 166 -19.43 -12.43 -22.83
N VAL A 167 -20.72 -12.80 -22.87
CA VAL A 167 -21.63 -12.46 -23.99
C VAL A 167 -21.85 -10.96 -24.05
N VAL A 168 -22.10 -10.33 -22.91
CA VAL A 168 -22.32 -8.88 -22.84
C VAL A 168 -21.06 -8.12 -23.20
N THR A 169 -19.90 -8.54 -22.71
CA THR A 169 -18.60 -7.97 -23.09
C THR A 169 -18.36 -8.02 -24.59
N ALA A 170 -18.63 -9.17 -25.24
CA ALA A 170 -18.46 -9.31 -26.69
C ALA A 170 -19.41 -8.37 -27.46
N LEU A 171 -20.66 -8.27 -27.05
CA LEU A 171 -21.64 -7.35 -27.67
C LEU A 171 -21.23 -5.89 -27.52
N VAL A 172 -20.77 -5.47 -26.34
CA VAL A 172 -20.30 -4.11 -26.08
C VAL A 172 -19.09 -3.77 -26.96
N ILE A 173 -18.09 -4.66 -27.04
CA ILE A 173 -16.91 -4.44 -27.87
C ILE A 173 -17.30 -4.29 -29.34
N LEU A 174 -18.15 -5.17 -29.87
CA LEU A 174 -18.62 -5.11 -31.25
C LEU A 174 -19.43 -3.83 -31.54
N ALA A 175 -20.32 -3.46 -30.63
CA ALA A 175 -21.12 -2.25 -30.78
C ALA A 175 -20.26 -0.97 -30.80
N LEU A 176 -19.32 -0.85 -29.83
CA LEU A 176 -18.41 0.29 -29.76
C LEU A 176 -17.44 0.36 -30.96
N THR A 177 -16.97 -0.79 -31.43
CA THR A 177 -16.10 -0.86 -32.63
C THR A 177 -16.90 -0.50 -33.88
N GLY A 178 -18.14 -0.97 -34.02
CA GLY A 178 -19.03 -0.60 -35.13
C GLY A 178 -19.35 0.89 -35.15
N LEU A 179 -19.64 1.47 -33.97
CA LEU A 179 -19.91 2.90 -33.83
C LEU A 179 -18.64 3.73 -34.19
N TRP A 180 -17.46 3.30 -33.73
CA TRP A 180 -16.20 3.96 -34.09
C TRP A 180 -15.92 3.91 -35.59
N LEU A 181 -16.15 2.77 -36.26
CA LEU A 181 -16.03 2.63 -37.71
C LEU A 181 -17.02 3.54 -38.44
N TYR A 182 -18.26 3.65 -37.98
CA TYR A 182 -19.25 4.54 -38.54
C TYR A 182 -18.79 6.00 -38.54
N PHE A 183 -18.34 6.50 -37.36
CA PHE A 183 -17.81 7.87 -37.27
C PHE A 183 -16.51 8.07 -38.04
N LEU A 184 -15.67 7.05 -38.18
CA LEU A 184 -14.48 7.10 -39.00
C LEU A 184 -14.83 7.34 -40.49
N THR A 185 -15.80 6.59 -41.02
CA THR A 185 -16.24 6.68 -42.43
C THR A 185 -16.98 8.00 -42.74
N ASP A 186 -17.83 8.49 -41.83
CA ASP A 186 -18.48 9.80 -42.00
C ASP A 186 -17.46 10.97 -41.91
N GLY A 187 -16.49 10.84 -41.02
CA GLY A 187 -15.38 11.81 -40.96
C GLY A 187 -14.54 11.91 -42.22
N PHE A 188 -14.30 10.79 -42.91
CA PHE A 188 -13.62 10.78 -44.22
C PHE A 188 -14.51 11.31 -45.34
N LYS A 189 -15.78 10.99 -45.41
CA LYS A 189 -16.74 11.53 -46.40
C LYS A 189 -16.85 13.06 -46.28
N SER A 190 -16.93 13.61 -45.09
CA SER A 190 -16.93 15.04 -44.82
C SER A 190 -15.63 15.76 -45.21
N ALA A 191 -14.51 15.04 -45.21
CA ALA A 191 -13.22 15.60 -45.66
C ALA A 191 -13.04 15.53 -47.17
N ALA A 192 -13.59 14.51 -47.85
CA ALA A 192 -13.55 14.36 -49.30
C ALA A 192 -14.58 15.24 -50.04
N GLY A 193 -15.71 15.59 -49.40
CA GLY A 193 -16.73 16.42 -49.98
C GLY A 193 -16.48 17.94 -49.95
N LYS A 194 -15.33 18.41 -49.54
CA LYS A 194 -14.95 19.82 -49.50
C LYS A 194 -14.04 20.28 -50.63
N GLU A 195 -13.81 19.47 -51.66
CA GLU A 195 -12.92 19.80 -52.77
C GLU A 195 -13.60 20.30 -54.07
N GLU A 196 -14.89 20.57 -54.14
CA GLU A 196 -15.54 21.19 -55.32
C GLU A 196 -16.48 22.31 -54.93
N GLU A 197 -15.97 23.51 -54.74
CA GLU A 197 -16.63 24.78 -55.06
C GLU A 197 -15.55 25.80 -55.43
N ILE A 198 -15.40 26.00 -56.76
CA ILE A 198 -14.65 27.08 -57.38
C ILE A 198 -15.56 28.33 -57.41
N PRO A 199 -15.11 29.49 -56.96
CA PRO A 199 -15.92 30.71 -56.99
C PRO A 199 -15.94 31.29 -58.40
N GLY A 200 -17.11 31.41 -59.01
CA GLY A 200 -17.37 32.22 -60.18
C GLY A 200 -17.87 33.62 -59.78
N GLN A 201 -17.31 34.56 -60.45
CA GLN A 201 -17.39 36.01 -60.45
C GLN A 201 -18.76 36.73 -60.23
N ALA A 202 -18.59 37.87 -59.50
CA ALA A 202 -19.10 39.20 -59.77
C ALA A 202 -20.59 39.55 -59.59
N GLY A 203 -20.87 40.62 -58.86
CA GLY A 203 -22.02 41.48 -58.93
C GLY A 203 -22.31 42.32 -57.70
N ASN A 204 -22.06 43.60 -57.83
CA ASN A 204 -22.33 44.74 -56.94
C ASN A 204 -23.70 44.69 -56.24
N ASP A 205 -23.83 45.24 -55.13
CA ASP A 205 -24.60 46.38 -54.66
C ASP A 205 -25.04 46.27 -53.21
N GLU A 206 -24.79 47.32 -52.43
CA GLU A 206 -25.26 47.66 -51.07
C GLU A 206 -26.78 47.69 -50.93
N PRO A 207 -27.46 47.76 -49.76
CA PRO A 207 -26.96 48.28 -48.44
C PRO A 207 -27.39 47.41 -47.21
N GLU A 208 -26.80 47.77 -46.05
CA GLU A 208 -27.16 47.31 -44.70
C GLU A 208 -28.58 47.49 -44.35
N PRO A 209 -29.16 46.62 -43.52
CA PRO A 209 -30.16 47.00 -42.53
C PRO A 209 -29.75 46.61 -41.11
N GLU A 210 -30.13 47.49 -40.23
CA GLU A 210 -29.98 47.59 -38.79
C GLU A 210 -30.34 46.35 -37.99
N PRO A 211 -29.86 46.22 -36.72
CA PRO A 211 -29.98 45.03 -35.90
C PRO A 211 -31.41 44.87 -35.34
N VAL A 212 -32.06 43.76 -35.70
CA VAL A 212 -33.33 43.35 -35.09
C VAL A 212 -33.09 42.73 -33.72
N VAL A 213 -33.57 43.42 -32.70
CA VAL A 213 -33.70 42.95 -31.33
C VAL A 213 -34.56 41.71 -31.29
N ARG A 214 -34.00 40.54 -31.04
CA ARG A 214 -34.77 39.33 -30.73
C ARG A 214 -35.16 39.35 -29.26
N GLN A 215 -36.46 39.54 -29.03
CA GLN A 215 -37.07 39.37 -27.72
C GLN A 215 -36.76 38.04 -27.11
N ALA A 216 -36.41 38.05 -25.83
CA ALA A 216 -36.20 36.88 -24.98
C ALA A 216 -37.53 36.09 -24.82
N HIS A 217 -37.57 34.88 -25.28
CA HIS A 217 -38.63 33.94 -24.86
C HIS A 217 -38.43 33.57 -23.38
N GLN A 218 -39.45 33.85 -22.58
CA GLN A 218 -39.58 33.39 -21.20
C GLN A 218 -39.65 31.84 -21.18
N PRO A 219 -39.02 31.16 -20.27
CA PRO A 219 -39.19 29.74 -20.07
C PRO A 219 -40.54 29.47 -19.41
N VAL A 220 -41.30 28.58 -20.01
CA VAL A 220 -42.53 27.98 -19.46
C VAL A 220 -42.16 27.18 -18.20
N PRO A 221 -42.89 27.30 -17.08
CA PRO A 221 -42.55 26.53 -15.88
C PRO A 221 -42.91 25.06 -16.10
N PHE A 222 -41.88 24.21 -15.94
CA PHE A 222 -42.10 22.77 -15.82
C PHE A 222 -42.82 22.52 -14.49
N SER A 223 -44.07 22.02 -14.59
CA SER A 223 -44.80 21.45 -13.47
C SER A 223 -44.09 20.17 -13.00
N VAL A 224 -43.66 20.15 -11.78
CA VAL A 224 -43.18 18.97 -11.06
C VAL A 224 -44.40 18.06 -10.85
N PRO A 225 -44.39 16.78 -11.25
CA PRO A 225 -45.42 15.84 -10.84
C PRO A 225 -45.24 15.55 -9.34
N GLU A 226 -46.36 15.60 -8.61
CA GLU A 226 -46.43 15.18 -7.21
C GLU A 226 -45.92 13.75 -7.03
N PRO A 227 -45.28 13.45 -5.88
CA PRO A 227 -44.80 12.10 -5.59
C PRO A 227 -46.01 11.18 -5.40
N VAL A 228 -46.05 10.12 -6.20
CA VAL A 228 -47.00 9.02 -6.00
C VAL A 228 -46.65 8.34 -4.69
N GLU A 229 -47.56 8.33 -3.73
CA GLU A 229 -47.48 7.57 -2.49
C GLU A 229 -47.23 6.09 -2.81
N GLY A 230 -46.10 5.58 -2.42
CA GLY A 230 -45.80 4.15 -2.42
C GLY A 230 -46.63 3.44 -1.34
N PRO A 231 -46.98 2.17 -1.53
CA PRO A 231 -47.83 1.43 -0.60
C PRO A 231 -47.14 1.35 0.77
N LYS A 232 -47.94 1.57 1.83
CA LYS A 232 -47.58 1.43 3.24
C LYS A 232 -47.00 0.05 3.49
N PRO A 233 -45.90 -0.05 4.26
CA PRO A 233 -45.37 -1.33 4.68
C PRO A 233 -46.35 -2.05 5.61
N GLU A 234 -46.63 -3.31 5.32
CA GLU A 234 -47.36 -4.22 6.19
C GLU A 234 -46.72 -4.33 7.58
N PRO A 235 -47.55 -4.48 8.64
CA PRO A 235 -47.01 -4.57 10.01
C PRO A 235 -46.26 -5.91 10.19
N LYS A 236 -45.08 -5.86 10.80
CA LYS A 236 -44.34 -7.04 11.26
C LYS A 236 -45.21 -7.86 12.19
N PRO A 237 -45.22 -9.20 12.06
CA PRO A 237 -45.91 -10.06 13.01
C PRO A 237 -45.24 -9.99 14.39
N GLU A 238 -46.09 -9.77 15.41
CA GLU A 238 -45.69 -9.87 16.83
C GLU A 238 -45.19 -11.28 17.20
N PRO A 239 -44.35 -11.45 18.20
CA PRO A 239 -43.85 -12.76 18.60
C PRO A 239 -44.97 -13.56 19.27
N VAL A 240 -45.27 -14.70 18.72
CA VAL A 240 -46.21 -15.67 19.26
C VAL A 240 -45.69 -16.21 20.59
N VAL A 241 -46.35 -15.84 21.67
CA VAL A 241 -46.16 -16.43 22.99
C VAL A 241 -46.70 -17.87 22.92
N ARG A 242 -45.84 -18.88 23.05
CA ARG A 242 -46.22 -20.27 23.16
C ARG A 242 -46.91 -20.45 24.50
N GLN A 243 -48.23 -20.71 24.48
CA GLN A 243 -49.03 -21.14 25.62
C GLN A 243 -48.59 -22.51 26.07
N ALA A 244 -48.65 -22.70 27.40
CA ALA A 244 -48.31 -23.91 28.14
C ALA A 244 -49.08 -25.15 27.66
N HIS A 245 -48.39 -26.29 27.66
CA HIS A 245 -48.96 -27.61 27.45
C HIS A 245 -50.08 -27.92 28.45
N GLN A 246 -51.22 -28.37 27.93
CA GLN A 246 -52.22 -29.10 28.69
C GLN A 246 -51.78 -30.52 28.93
N PRO A 247 -52.15 -31.17 30.04
CA PRO A 247 -51.70 -32.52 30.47
C PRO A 247 -52.35 -33.60 29.62
N VAL A 248 -51.55 -34.58 29.25
CA VAL A 248 -51.98 -35.83 28.59
C VAL A 248 -52.67 -36.73 29.62
N PRO A 249 -53.78 -37.42 29.26
CA PRO A 249 -54.49 -38.33 30.17
C PRO A 249 -53.71 -39.62 30.41
N GLU A 250 -53.85 -40.14 31.64
CA GLU A 250 -53.25 -41.39 32.13
C GLU A 250 -53.76 -42.59 31.32
N PRO A 251 -52.88 -43.62 31.10
CA PRO A 251 -53.30 -44.92 30.59
C PRO A 251 -53.85 -45.82 31.70
N VAL A 252 -54.91 -46.48 31.37
CA VAL A 252 -55.64 -47.49 32.18
C VAL A 252 -54.80 -48.73 32.50
N GLU A 253 -54.84 -49.17 33.74
CA GLU A 253 -54.21 -50.40 34.28
C GLU A 253 -54.71 -51.71 33.57
N GLY A 254 -53.79 -52.55 33.21
CA GLY A 254 -54.04 -53.94 32.92
C GLY A 254 -53.20 -54.87 33.82
N PRO A 255 -53.61 -56.10 34.13
CA PRO A 255 -53.26 -56.84 35.36
C PRO A 255 -51.86 -57.43 35.37
N GLU A 256 -51.29 -57.46 36.59
CA GLU A 256 -50.01 -58.09 36.96
C GLU A 256 -49.83 -59.51 36.50
N PRO A 257 -48.57 -59.91 36.24
CA PRO A 257 -48.08 -61.27 36.58
C PRO A 257 -46.97 -61.21 37.66
N ALA A 258 -46.98 -62.25 38.44
CA ALA A 258 -46.30 -62.52 39.66
C ALA A 258 -44.78 -62.36 39.73
N ALA A 259 -44.27 -62.05 40.89
CA ALA A 259 -42.94 -61.81 41.35
C ALA A 259 -41.89 -62.89 41.01
N GLU A 260 -40.74 -62.46 40.54
CA GLU A 260 -39.44 -63.09 40.78
C GLU A 260 -38.49 -62.08 41.36
N ALA A 261 -37.84 -62.45 42.48
CA ALA A 261 -36.95 -61.56 43.25
C ALA A 261 -35.63 -61.40 42.55
N GLU A 262 -35.39 -60.16 42.02
CA GLU A 262 -34.04 -59.74 41.64
C GLU A 262 -33.56 -58.56 42.50
N GLY A 263 -32.34 -58.69 43.02
CA GLY A 263 -31.71 -57.77 43.91
C GLY A 263 -31.60 -56.40 43.26
N THR A 264 -32.09 -55.38 43.93
CA THR A 264 -31.98 -53.94 43.62
C THR A 264 -30.52 -53.56 43.68
N PHE A 265 -29.92 -53.35 42.52
CA PHE A 265 -28.66 -52.67 42.38
C PHE A 265 -28.98 -51.14 42.39
N THR A 266 -28.74 -50.51 43.50
CA THR A 266 -28.86 -49.02 43.65
C THR A 266 -27.52 -48.42 43.34
N VAL A 267 -27.42 -47.67 42.24
CA VAL A 267 -26.28 -46.80 41.94
C VAL A 267 -26.53 -45.49 42.69
N GLU A 268 -25.87 -45.33 43.82
CA GLU A 268 -25.76 -44.01 44.43
C GLU A 268 -24.84 -43.15 43.54
N THR A 269 -25.42 -42.25 42.73
CA THR A 269 -24.70 -41.17 42.08
C THR A 269 -24.56 -40.04 43.08
N ASP A 270 -23.32 -39.73 43.42
CA ASP A 270 -23.01 -38.57 44.27
C ASP A 270 -23.26 -37.29 43.47
N ASP A 271 -24.47 -36.73 43.57
CA ASP A 271 -24.89 -35.49 42.90
C ASP A 271 -24.03 -34.28 43.27
N THR A 272 -23.17 -34.39 44.27
CA THR A 272 -22.26 -33.35 44.72
C THR A 272 -21.04 -33.19 43.77
N LEU A 273 -20.69 -34.26 43.02
CA LEU A 273 -19.61 -34.18 42.00
C LEU A 273 -20.07 -33.47 40.73
N ASP A 274 -21.34 -33.62 40.34
CA ASP A 274 -21.88 -32.97 39.13
C ASP A 274 -22.07 -31.47 39.28
N GLN A 275 -22.31 -30.94 40.47
CA GLN A 275 -22.44 -29.52 40.72
C GLN A 275 -21.07 -28.77 40.68
N LYS A 276 -20.00 -29.41 41.16
CA LYS A 276 -18.65 -28.84 41.13
C LYS A 276 -18.06 -28.78 39.71
N VAL A 277 -18.50 -29.65 38.82
CA VAL A 277 -18.05 -29.67 37.40
C VAL A 277 -18.80 -28.63 36.56
N ARG A 278 -19.91 -28.07 37.04
CA ARG A 278 -20.75 -27.10 36.33
C ARG A 278 -20.42 -25.65 36.58
N GLU A 279 -19.56 -25.30 37.52
CA GLU A 279 -19.10 -23.92 37.66
C GLU A 279 -18.15 -23.60 36.48
N PRO A 280 -18.49 -22.63 35.65
CA PRO A 280 -17.59 -22.26 34.56
C PRO A 280 -16.25 -21.80 35.15
N LEU A 281 -15.17 -22.42 34.70
CA LEU A 281 -13.82 -22.03 35.12
C LEU A 281 -13.63 -20.52 34.86
N PRO A 282 -12.98 -19.79 35.77
CA PRO A 282 -12.73 -18.37 35.59
C PRO A 282 -11.95 -18.12 34.31
N ARG A 283 -12.24 -17.00 33.65
CA ARG A 283 -11.50 -16.58 32.43
C ARG A 283 -10.00 -16.60 32.67
N ILE A 284 -9.24 -17.00 31.67
CA ILE A 284 -7.77 -16.92 31.74
C ILE A 284 -7.36 -15.45 31.79
N ASP A 285 -6.66 -15.06 32.85
CA ASP A 285 -6.01 -13.76 32.94
C ASP A 285 -4.58 -13.86 32.36
N ASN A 286 -4.40 -13.35 31.13
CA ASN A 286 -3.09 -13.32 30.49
C ASN A 286 -2.07 -12.39 31.19
N ARG A 287 -2.51 -11.53 32.11
CA ARG A 287 -1.66 -10.67 32.95
C ARG A 287 -1.08 -11.42 34.14
N ALA A 288 -1.64 -12.60 34.46
CA ALA A 288 -1.13 -13.46 35.54
C ALA A 288 0.31 -13.94 35.30
N ASP A 289 0.79 -13.96 34.04
CA ASP A 289 2.18 -14.29 33.72
C ASP A 289 3.18 -13.25 34.26
N LEU A 290 2.73 -12.00 34.47
CA LEU A 290 3.54 -10.91 35.04
C LEU A 290 2.74 -10.09 36.07
N PRO A 291 2.32 -10.72 37.19
CA PRO A 291 1.34 -10.15 38.13
C PRO A 291 1.85 -8.97 38.92
N LYS A 292 3.17 -8.76 38.98
CA LYS A 292 3.79 -7.64 39.70
C LYS A 292 4.08 -6.43 38.83
N TYR A 293 3.78 -6.53 37.50
CA TYR A 293 3.98 -5.39 36.60
C TYR A 293 3.05 -4.23 36.95
N LYS A 294 3.63 -3.05 37.01
CA LYS A 294 2.91 -1.79 37.26
C LYS A 294 3.04 -0.89 36.03
N PHE A 295 1.92 -0.39 35.54
CA PHE A 295 1.93 0.61 34.49
C PHE A 295 2.70 1.86 34.94
N PRO A 296 3.41 2.53 34.02
CA PRO A 296 4.09 3.79 34.31
C PRO A 296 3.07 4.82 34.79
N THR A 297 3.47 5.64 35.77
CA THR A 297 2.64 6.76 36.26
C THR A 297 2.81 7.98 35.36
N LEU A 298 1.77 8.81 35.28
CA LEU A 298 1.82 10.05 34.51
C LEU A 298 2.79 11.10 35.09
N ASP A 299 3.28 10.92 36.34
CA ASP A 299 4.23 11.82 36.99
C ASP A 299 5.61 11.83 36.32
N ILE A 300 5.91 10.79 35.53
CA ILE A 300 7.14 10.70 34.69
C ILE A 300 7.13 11.77 33.60
N LEU A 301 5.95 12.20 33.15
CA LEU A 301 5.75 13.13 32.06
C LEU A 301 5.61 14.57 32.56
N GLY A 302 6.24 15.51 31.84
CA GLY A 302 6.23 16.94 32.14
C GLY A 302 4.92 17.63 31.77
N ASP A 303 4.60 18.68 32.48
CA ASP A 303 3.38 19.47 32.28
C ASP A 303 3.59 20.65 31.31
N TYR A 304 4.82 21.09 31.11
CA TYR A 304 5.20 22.22 30.23
C TYR A 304 4.36 23.49 30.35
N LEU A 305 3.90 23.81 31.57
CA LEU A 305 2.97 24.93 31.86
C LEU A 305 3.51 26.29 31.39
N SER A 306 4.83 26.52 31.47
CA SER A 306 5.48 27.76 31.03
C SER A 306 5.48 27.96 29.49
N ALA A 307 5.20 26.90 28.73
CA ALA A 307 5.14 26.95 27.28
C ALA A 307 3.71 26.95 26.71
N ARG A 308 2.71 27.18 27.60
CA ARG A 308 1.31 27.33 27.19
C ARG A 308 1.04 28.81 26.92
N HIS A 309 0.81 29.13 25.65
CA HIS A 309 0.51 30.50 25.22
C HIS A 309 -0.83 30.53 24.48
N GLU A 310 -1.67 31.47 24.84
CA GLU A 310 -2.92 31.72 24.13
C GLU A 310 -2.79 33.04 23.36
N PRO A 311 -3.23 33.12 22.09
CA PRO A 311 -3.21 34.38 21.35
C PRO A 311 -3.98 35.47 22.07
N SER A 312 -3.42 36.66 22.13
CA SER A 312 -4.10 37.80 22.74
C SER A 312 -5.30 38.24 21.89
N GLN A 313 -6.29 38.88 22.54
CA GLN A 313 -7.45 39.42 21.82
C GLN A 313 -7.01 40.46 20.75
N ASP A 314 -5.93 41.20 21.01
CA ASP A 314 -5.36 42.16 20.05
C ASP A 314 -4.75 41.44 18.83
N GLU A 315 -4.08 40.27 19.00
CA GLU A 315 -3.58 39.44 17.90
C GLU A 315 -4.74 38.94 17.03
N LEU A 316 -5.78 38.41 17.66
CA LEU A 316 -6.96 37.90 16.96
C LEU A 316 -7.67 39.01 16.18
N ASN A 317 -7.87 40.18 16.77
CA ASN A 317 -8.50 41.31 16.12
C ASN A 317 -7.64 41.88 14.98
N ARG A 318 -6.33 42.01 15.20
CA ARG A 318 -5.38 42.47 14.17
C ARG A 318 -5.41 41.54 12.95
N ASN A 319 -5.38 40.23 13.15
CA ASN A 319 -5.41 39.23 12.08
C ASN A 319 -6.75 39.22 11.35
N ASN A 320 -7.87 39.30 12.07
CA ASN A 320 -9.20 39.42 11.49
C ASN A 320 -9.33 40.65 10.58
N ASN A 321 -8.88 41.83 11.08
CA ASN A 321 -8.94 43.05 10.28
C ASN A 321 -8.08 42.98 9.02
N LYS A 322 -6.88 42.42 9.09
CA LYS A 322 -6.01 42.20 7.94
C LYS A 322 -6.63 41.22 6.92
N ILE A 323 -7.22 40.12 7.35
CA ILE A 323 -7.92 39.16 6.47
C ILE A 323 -9.07 39.86 5.75
N ARG A 324 -9.92 40.61 6.47
CA ARG A 324 -11.04 41.35 5.88
C ARG A 324 -10.53 42.40 4.86
N ALA A 325 -9.52 43.18 5.23
CA ALA A 325 -8.93 44.21 4.36
C ALA A 325 -8.33 43.59 3.08
N THR A 326 -7.59 42.49 3.20
CA THR A 326 -7.02 41.79 2.03
C THR A 326 -8.11 41.27 1.10
N LEU A 327 -9.14 40.62 1.62
CA LEU A 327 -10.27 40.11 0.82
C LEU A 327 -11.03 41.26 0.14
N ALA A 328 -11.25 42.37 0.84
CA ALA A 328 -11.92 43.58 0.31
C ALA A 328 -11.12 44.23 -0.83
N SER A 329 -9.77 44.26 -0.76
CA SER A 329 -8.92 44.82 -1.82
C SER A 329 -9.04 44.04 -3.15
N TYR A 330 -9.36 42.75 -3.08
CA TYR A 330 -9.67 41.88 -4.23
C TYR A 330 -11.16 41.81 -4.57
N LYS A 331 -11.98 42.78 -4.04
CA LYS A 331 -13.43 42.85 -4.25
C LYS A 331 -14.20 41.59 -3.79
N ILE A 332 -13.68 40.84 -2.85
CA ILE A 332 -14.34 39.69 -2.21
C ILE A 332 -15.08 40.18 -0.98
N GLN A 333 -16.42 40.15 -1.04
CA GLN A 333 -17.25 40.55 0.08
C GLN A 333 -17.41 39.37 1.06
N VAL A 334 -17.23 39.66 2.35
CA VAL A 334 -17.31 38.72 3.43
C VAL A 334 -18.44 39.11 4.36
N LYS A 335 -19.35 38.18 4.67
CA LYS A 335 -20.46 38.41 5.60
C LYS A 335 -19.97 38.48 7.03
N ASP A 336 -19.18 37.50 7.44
CA ASP A 336 -18.64 37.42 8.81
C ASP A 336 -17.33 36.63 8.85
N VAL A 337 -16.57 36.77 9.94
CA VAL A 337 -15.36 36.02 10.25
C VAL A 337 -15.36 35.66 11.72
N THR A 338 -15.30 34.37 12.03
CA THR A 338 -15.18 33.88 13.42
C THR A 338 -13.84 33.17 13.59
N ALA A 339 -13.24 33.28 14.79
CA ALA A 339 -11.95 32.68 15.09
C ALA A 339 -12.12 31.49 16.04
N ILE A 340 -11.45 30.35 15.73
CA ILE A 340 -11.29 29.20 16.64
C ILE A 340 -9.79 29.10 16.93
N VAL A 341 -9.45 29.32 18.19
CA VAL A 341 -8.07 29.29 18.67
C VAL A 341 -7.61 27.88 18.90
N GLY A 342 -6.54 27.44 18.23
CA GLY A 342 -5.86 26.20 18.46
C GLY A 342 -4.49 26.40 19.13
N PRO A 343 -3.79 25.32 19.48
CA PRO A 343 -2.52 25.43 20.22
C PRO A 343 -1.40 26.09 19.40
N THR A 344 -1.37 25.89 18.11
CA THR A 344 -0.30 26.42 17.22
C THR A 344 -0.84 27.27 16.09
N VAL A 345 -2.11 27.07 15.72
CA VAL A 345 -2.78 27.84 14.66
C VAL A 345 -4.15 28.28 15.13
N THR A 346 -4.57 29.44 14.65
CA THR A 346 -5.95 29.92 14.78
C THR A 346 -6.67 29.73 13.45
N LEU A 347 -7.84 29.14 13.48
CA LEU A 347 -8.71 28.97 12.33
C LEU A 347 -9.70 30.13 12.25
N TYR A 348 -9.53 31.00 11.22
CA TYR A 348 -10.50 32.05 10.90
C TYR A 348 -11.51 31.49 9.91
N LYS A 349 -12.75 31.26 10.35
CA LYS A 349 -13.86 30.85 9.49
C LYS A 349 -14.43 32.10 8.81
N VAL A 350 -14.22 32.17 7.52
CA VAL A 350 -14.70 33.27 6.68
C VAL A 350 -15.99 32.84 6.00
N TYR A 351 -17.07 33.59 6.22
CA TYR A 351 -18.37 33.38 5.61
C TYR A 351 -18.48 34.31 4.39
N PRO A 352 -18.31 33.80 3.15
CA PRO A 352 -18.37 34.63 1.97
C PRO A 352 -19.81 35.11 1.70
N ALA A 353 -19.93 36.32 1.11
CA ALA A 353 -21.24 36.81 0.67
C ALA A 353 -21.77 35.94 -0.51
N PRO A 354 -23.12 35.88 -0.72
CA PRO A 354 -23.71 35.18 -1.84
C PRO A 354 -23.07 35.61 -3.18
N GLY A 355 -22.75 34.63 -4.04
CA GLY A 355 -22.12 34.86 -5.33
C GLY A 355 -20.61 34.89 -5.35
N VAL A 356 -19.93 34.83 -4.20
CA VAL A 356 -18.46 34.76 -4.13
C VAL A 356 -18.01 33.33 -4.41
N LYS A 357 -17.09 33.17 -5.37
CA LYS A 357 -16.51 31.88 -5.70
C LYS A 357 -15.42 31.51 -4.66
N ILE A 358 -15.53 30.33 -4.03
CA ILE A 358 -14.55 29.83 -3.04
C ILE A 358 -13.15 29.72 -3.65
N ALA A 359 -13.04 29.38 -4.93
CA ALA A 359 -11.76 29.32 -5.64
C ALA A 359 -11.02 30.65 -5.65
N SER A 360 -11.74 31.80 -5.71
CA SER A 360 -11.13 33.14 -5.67
C SER A 360 -10.44 33.40 -4.33
N ILE A 361 -11.05 32.96 -3.21
CA ILE A 361 -10.44 33.07 -1.88
C ILE A 361 -9.21 32.17 -1.78
N LYS A 362 -9.29 30.92 -2.28
CA LYS A 362 -8.16 29.97 -2.24
C LYS A 362 -6.93 30.46 -3.01
N MET A 363 -7.12 31.21 -4.09
CA MET A 363 -6.01 31.78 -4.89
C MET A 363 -5.24 32.87 -4.15
N LEU A 364 -5.86 33.52 -3.14
CA LEU A 364 -5.24 34.60 -2.36
C LEU A 364 -4.43 34.08 -1.16
N GLN A 365 -4.16 32.78 -1.06
CA GLN A 365 -3.46 32.21 0.09
C GLN A 365 -2.12 32.86 0.37
N ASP A 366 -1.32 33.10 -0.66
CA ASP A 366 0.01 33.71 -0.52
C ASP A 366 -0.10 35.24 -0.26
N ASP A 367 -1.09 35.91 -0.83
CA ASP A 367 -1.34 37.34 -0.55
C ASP A 367 -1.79 37.55 0.91
N ILE A 368 -2.66 36.68 1.42
CA ILE A 368 -3.09 36.70 2.82
C ILE A 368 -1.89 36.41 3.74
N ALA A 369 -1.04 35.45 3.39
CA ALA A 369 0.14 35.11 4.18
C ALA A 369 1.10 36.31 4.28
N ILE A 370 1.34 37.03 3.18
CA ILE A 370 2.15 38.26 3.16
C ILE A 370 1.52 39.36 4.01
N SER A 371 0.22 39.63 3.84
CA SER A 371 -0.51 40.64 4.59
C SER A 371 -0.47 40.40 6.10
N LEU A 372 -0.57 39.15 6.52
CA LEU A 372 -0.52 38.73 7.93
C LEU A 372 0.91 38.68 8.47
N ASN A 373 1.93 38.69 7.60
CA ASN A 373 3.32 38.37 7.96
C ASN A 373 3.44 37.01 8.66
N ALA A 374 2.61 36.04 8.25
CA ALA A 374 2.52 34.74 8.88
C ALA A 374 3.47 33.74 8.22
N LYS A 375 4.09 32.86 9.02
CA LYS A 375 5.03 31.82 8.54
C LYS A 375 4.39 30.75 7.65
N GLY A 376 3.06 30.62 7.71
CA GLY A 376 2.28 29.71 6.88
C GLY A 376 0.79 30.00 7.04
N VAL A 377 0.11 30.10 5.92
CA VAL A 377 -1.33 30.19 5.84
C VAL A 377 -1.82 29.05 5.01
N ARG A 378 -2.86 28.37 5.45
CA ARG A 378 -3.51 27.30 4.69
C ARG A 378 -5.00 27.61 4.57
N ILE A 379 -5.55 27.49 3.37
CA ILE A 379 -6.98 27.73 3.15
C ILE A 379 -7.67 26.40 2.89
N VAL A 380 -8.65 26.09 3.73
CA VAL A 380 -9.46 24.86 3.67
C VAL A 380 -10.92 25.20 3.39
N THR A 381 -11.62 24.30 2.71
CA THR A 381 -13.08 24.44 2.54
C THR A 381 -13.75 23.66 3.66
N LEU A 382 -14.60 24.34 4.42
CA LEU A 382 -15.47 23.74 5.43
C LEU A 382 -16.86 23.56 4.81
N SER A 383 -17.75 22.89 5.53
CA SER A 383 -19.12 22.64 5.07
C SER A 383 -19.93 23.92 4.89
N ASP A 384 -19.66 24.93 5.71
CA ASP A 384 -20.44 26.18 5.83
C ASP A 384 -19.63 27.45 5.51
N SER A 385 -18.31 27.34 5.38
CA SER A 385 -17.40 28.50 5.33
C SER A 385 -16.06 28.14 4.65
N VAL A 386 -15.22 29.14 4.53
CA VAL A 386 -13.83 28.97 4.12
C VAL A 386 -12.95 29.18 5.36
N GLY A 387 -12.21 28.15 5.75
CA GLY A 387 -11.26 28.24 6.85
C GLY A 387 -9.92 28.78 6.37
N ILE A 388 -9.42 29.82 7.05
CA ILE A 388 -8.07 30.36 6.90
C ILE A 388 -7.32 30.03 8.18
N GLU A 389 -6.40 29.07 8.09
CA GLU A 389 -5.55 28.65 9.19
C GLU A 389 -4.31 29.53 9.22
N VAL A 390 -4.11 30.25 10.30
CA VAL A 390 -3.01 31.23 10.52
C VAL A 390 -2.18 30.78 11.71
N ALA A 391 -0.88 30.76 11.58
CA ALA A 391 0.06 30.48 12.67
C ALA A 391 -0.08 31.51 13.79
N ASN A 392 -0.16 31.06 15.04
CA ASN A 392 -0.10 31.93 16.21
C ASN A 392 1.30 32.53 16.34
N ASP A 393 1.42 33.77 16.82
CA ASP A 393 2.71 34.45 17.01
C ASP A 393 3.61 33.62 17.95
N THR A 394 3.04 33.08 19.01
CA THR A 394 3.68 32.16 19.98
C THR A 394 2.94 30.84 20.05
N PRO A 395 3.42 29.75 19.38
CA PRO A 395 2.78 28.45 19.43
C PRO A 395 2.98 27.77 20.79
N SER A 396 1.93 27.12 21.30
CA SER A 396 1.94 26.35 22.54
C SER A 396 2.53 24.95 22.32
N ILE A 397 3.24 24.42 23.33
CA ILE A 397 3.58 23.01 23.42
C ILE A 397 2.36 22.23 23.94
N VAL A 398 2.09 21.08 23.35
CA VAL A 398 1.04 20.15 23.77
C VAL A 398 1.68 19.00 24.54
N PRO A 399 1.61 18.95 25.88
CA PRO A 399 2.24 17.86 26.66
C PRO A 399 1.53 16.52 26.43
N LEU A 400 2.27 15.42 26.25
CA LEU A 400 1.69 14.08 26.17
C LEU A 400 0.90 13.73 27.44
N LYS A 401 1.36 14.15 28.60
CA LYS A 401 0.68 13.96 29.90
C LYS A 401 -0.80 14.38 29.88
N GLN A 402 -1.09 15.53 29.25
CA GLN A 402 -2.47 16.03 29.18
C GLN A 402 -3.36 15.14 28.30
N LEU A 403 -2.82 14.65 27.19
CA LEU A 403 -3.57 13.77 26.29
C LEU A 403 -3.90 12.43 26.95
N LEU A 404 -2.92 11.84 27.65
CA LEU A 404 -3.10 10.55 28.33
C LEU A 404 -4.05 10.67 29.54
N ASN A 405 -4.16 11.88 30.11
CA ASN A 405 -5.09 12.15 31.22
C ASN A 405 -6.51 12.52 30.75
N ASP A 406 -6.72 12.76 29.46
CA ASP A 406 -8.03 13.14 28.91
C ASP A 406 -8.98 11.94 28.86
N ASP A 407 -10.26 12.20 29.06
CA ASP A 407 -11.32 11.19 29.05
C ASP A 407 -11.42 10.45 27.72
N ALA A 408 -11.13 11.12 26.60
CA ALA A 408 -11.13 10.49 25.26
C ALA A 408 -10.13 9.34 25.15
N TYR A 409 -8.99 9.43 25.83
CA TYR A 409 -8.00 8.36 25.87
C TYR A 409 -8.29 7.35 26.98
N ARG A 410 -8.56 7.79 28.21
CA ARG A 410 -8.76 6.93 29.39
C ARG A 410 -9.96 6.01 29.25
N ASN A 411 -11.05 6.49 28.64
CA ASN A 411 -12.28 5.74 28.42
C ASN A 411 -12.34 5.09 27.03
N SER A 412 -11.23 5.10 26.27
CA SER A 412 -11.17 4.52 24.94
C SER A 412 -11.39 3.01 24.99
N LYS A 413 -12.26 2.51 24.09
CA LYS A 413 -12.50 1.07 23.88
C LYS A 413 -11.60 0.48 22.78
N ALA A 414 -10.65 1.27 22.29
CA ALA A 414 -9.70 0.88 21.26
C ALA A 414 -8.81 -0.28 21.72
N GLU A 415 -8.51 -1.20 20.80
CA GLU A 415 -7.57 -2.28 21.10
C GLU A 415 -6.14 -1.76 21.22
N LEU A 416 -5.74 -0.79 20.41
CA LEU A 416 -4.42 -0.15 20.45
C LEU A 416 -4.59 1.38 20.42
N PRO A 417 -5.02 1.99 21.56
CA PRO A 417 -5.32 3.43 21.60
C PRO A 417 -4.05 4.27 21.49
N VAL A 418 -4.07 5.24 20.56
CA VAL A 418 -3.01 6.22 20.37
C VAL A 418 -3.57 7.63 20.51
N ALA A 419 -3.11 8.36 21.53
CA ALA A 419 -3.39 9.78 21.72
C ALA A 419 -2.30 10.59 21.01
N ILE A 420 -2.61 11.11 19.81
CA ILE A 420 -1.57 11.67 18.94
C ILE A 420 -1.38 13.19 19.11
N GLY A 421 -2.39 13.93 19.51
CA GLY A 421 -2.31 15.38 19.61
C GLY A 421 -3.65 16.07 19.80
N TYR A 422 -3.65 17.39 19.66
CA TYR A 422 -4.85 18.23 19.65
C TYR A 422 -5.25 18.65 18.24
N THR A 423 -6.54 18.57 17.96
CA THR A 423 -7.14 19.20 16.79
C THR A 423 -7.10 20.72 16.91
N ILE A 424 -7.41 21.45 15.84
CA ILE A 424 -7.51 22.91 15.87
C ILE A 424 -8.58 23.37 16.88
N SER A 425 -9.63 22.60 17.09
CA SER A 425 -10.68 22.86 18.09
C SER A 425 -10.30 22.45 19.52
N GLN A 426 -9.05 22.21 19.81
CA GLN A 426 -8.50 21.78 21.10
C GLN A 426 -9.10 20.47 21.66
N LYS A 427 -9.56 19.57 20.81
CA LYS A 427 -10.00 18.22 21.19
C LYS A 427 -8.85 17.23 21.05
N VAL A 428 -8.73 16.32 22.01
CA VAL A 428 -7.77 15.22 21.92
C VAL A 428 -8.14 14.30 20.77
N LYS A 429 -7.18 14.05 19.88
CA LYS A 429 -7.33 13.05 18.81
C LYS A 429 -6.78 11.72 19.29
N VAL A 430 -7.68 10.77 19.46
CA VAL A 430 -7.36 9.36 19.72
C VAL A 430 -7.79 8.54 18.53
N PHE A 431 -6.97 7.56 18.13
CA PHE A 431 -7.33 6.56 17.13
C PHE A 431 -6.89 5.16 17.57
N ASP A 432 -7.53 4.15 17.04
CA ASP A 432 -7.13 2.75 17.24
C ASP A 432 -6.17 2.31 16.13
N LEU A 433 -4.92 1.97 16.52
CA LEU A 433 -3.94 1.44 15.55
C LEU A 433 -4.36 0.06 15.02
N ALA A 434 -5.19 -0.69 15.73
CA ALA A 434 -5.70 -1.97 15.25
C ALA A 434 -6.74 -1.79 14.12
N ASP A 435 -7.54 -0.71 14.17
CA ASP A 435 -8.49 -0.36 13.11
C ASP A 435 -7.81 0.33 11.91
N ALA A 436 -6.79 1.14 12.20
CA ALA A 436 -5.90 1.70 11.19
C ALA A 436 -4.62 0.84 11.12
N PRO A 437 -4.66 -0.32 10.46
CA PRO A 437 -3.73 -1.42 10.72
C PRO A 437 -2.28 -1.07 10.47
N HIS A 438 -2.02 -0.14 9.55
CA HIS A 438 -0.67 0.26 9.18
C HIS A 438 -0.63 1.77 8.98
N LEU A 439 0.43 2.37 9.48
CA LEU A 439 0.59 3.83 9.54
C LEU A 439 1.85 4.24 8.77
N LEU A 440 1.68 5.15 7.81
CA LEU A 440 2.79 5.82 7.15
C LEU A 440 3.04 7.18 7.80
N VAL A 441 4.27 7.43 8.26
CA VAL A 441 4.68 8.68 8.89
C VAL A 441 5.81 9.32 8.09
N ALA A 442 5.61 10.52 7.56
CA ALA A 442 6.65 11.19 6.80
C ALA A 442 6.78 12.67 7.15
N GLY A 443 7.96 13.25 6.93
CA GLY A 443 8.21 14.66 7.19
C GLY A 443 9.69 15.00 7.10
N ALA A 444 10.01 16.27 6.87
CA ALA A 444 11.39 16.72 6.82
C ALA A 444 12.07 16.63 8.21
N THR A 445 13.39 16.65 8.21
CA THR A 445 14.20 16.58 9.45
C THR A 445 13.83 17.71 10.42
N LYS A 446 13.75 17.41 11.71
CA LYS A 446 13.41 18.32 12.82
C LYS A 446 11.99 18.93 12.73
N GLN A 447 11.05 18.30 11.99
CA GLN A 447 9.67 18.79 11.90
C GLN A 447 8.68 18.08 12.84
N GLY A 448 9.13 17.06 13.59
CA GLY A 448 8.30 16.37 14.60
C GLY A 448 8.10 14.86 14.36
N LYS A 449 8.65 14.28 13.26
CA LYS A 449 8.50 12.86 12.94
C LYS A 449 8.89 11.94 14.10
N SER A 450 10.09 12.10 14.64
CA SER A 450 10.62 11.28 15.74
C SER A 450 9.81 11.44 17.02
N VAL A 451 9.44 12.68 17.35
CA VAL A 451 8.57 12.95 18.51
C VAL A 451 7.21 12.27 18.31
N GLY A 452 6.63 12.34 17.10
CA GLY A 452 5.37 11.67 16.80
C GLY A 452 5.43 10.14 16.94
N LEU A 453 6.53 9.52 16.49
CA LEU A 453 6.75 8.08 16.70
C LEU A 453 6.84 7.72 18.18
N ASN A 454 7.59 8.52 18.96
CA ASN A 454 7.71 8.34 20.42
C ASN A 454 6.38 8.56 21.14
N VAL A 455 5.54 9.50 20.70
CA VAL A 455 4.17 9.71 21.22
C VAL A 455 3.31 8.47 20.98
N ILE A 456 3.37 7.87 19.78
CA ILE A 456 2.63 6.65 19.44
C ILE A 456 3.07 5.49 20.35
N VAL A 457 4.38 5.25 20.44
CA VAL A 457 4.93 4.16 21.26
C VAL A 457 4.59 4.38 22.74
N SER A 458 4.78 5.58 23.26
CA SER A 458 4.46 5.91 24.65
C SER A 458 2.96 5.75 24.95
N SER A 459 2.06 6.21 24.07
CA SER A 459 0.62 5.98 24.24
C SER A 459 0.30 4.51 24.42
N LEU A 460 0.92 3.64 23.61
CA LEU A 460 0.70 2.19 23.69
C LEU A 460 1.28 1.57 24.98
N LEU A 461 2.44 2.05 25.45
CA LEU A 461 3.06 1.59 26.71
C LEU A 461 2.21 1.94 27.94
N TYR A 462 1.50 3.08 27.92
CA TYR A 462 0.56 3.47 28.99
C TYR A 462 -0.77 2.71 28.94
N ALA A 463 -1.15 2.16 27.78
CA ALA A 463 -2.45 1.50 27.57
C ALA A 463 -2.40 -0.02 27.74
N LYS A 464 -1.32 -0.67 27.32
CA LYS A 464 -1.26 -2.12 27.16
C LYS A 464 -0.23 -2.79 28.06
N HIS A 465 -0.62 -3.94 28.61
CA HIS A 465 0.26 -4.77 29.40
C HIS A 465 1.28 -5.50 28.52
N PRO A 466 2.50 -5.84 29.02
CA PRO A 466 3.50 -6.58 28.22
C PRO A 466 3.01 -7.91 27.65
N SER A 467 2.04 -8.58 28.27
CA SER A 467 1.42 -9.80 27.74
C SER A 467 0.49 -9.54 26.55
N GLU A 468 0.03 -8.29 26.35
CA GLU A 468 -0.95 -7.93 25.33
C GLU A 468 -0.31 -7.29 24.11
N LEU A 469 0.92 -6.76 24.24
CA LEU A 469 1.61 -5.99 23.22
C LEU A 469 3.11 -6.29 23.18
N LYS A 470 3.62 -6.42 21.95
CA LYS A 470 5.07 -6.51 21.67
C LYS A 470 5.47 -5.50 20.61
N PHE A 471 6.74 -5.07 20.66
CA PHE A 471 7.33 -4.17 19.66
C PHE A 471 8.51 -4.84 18.96
N VAL A 472 8.68 -4.47 17.68
CA VAL A 472 9.92 -4.66 16.92
C VAL A 472 10.36 -3.29 16.44
N PHE A 473 11.56 -2.86 16.86
CA PHE A 473 12.12 -1.58 16.45
C PHE A 473 13.23 -1.79 15.42
N ILE A 474 13.12 -1.08 14.30
CA ILE A 474 14.13 -1.06 13.22
C ILE A 474 14.59 0.38 13.08
N ASP A 475 15.82 0.66 13.55
CA ASP A 475 16.45 1.98 13.57
C ASP A 475 17.88 1.89 13.03
N PRO A 476 18.07 2.09 11.71
CA PRO A 476 19.39 2.00 11.10
C PRO A 476 20.41 3.01 11.63
N LYS A 477 19.94 4.10 12.22
CA LYS A 477 20.79 5.19 12.74
C LYS A 477 21.08 5.08 14.23
N MET A 478 20.36 4.25 14.96
CA MET A 478 20.44 4.12 16.42
C MET A 478 20.27 5.44 17.19
N VAL A 479 19.39 6.31 16.70
CA VAL A 479 19.17 7.64 17.29
C VAL A 479 17.86 7.71 18.05
N GLU A 480 16.79 7.18 17.47
CA GLU A 480 15.43 7.43 17.95
C GLU A 480 14.96 6.36 18.95
N PHE A 481 15.38 5.10 18.77
CA PHE A 481 14.83 3.98 19.55
C PHE A 481 15.84 3.31 20.48
N SER A 482 17.06 3.81 20.63
CA SER A 482 18.08 3.21 21.49
C SER A 482 17.64 3.06 22.97
N ALA A 483 16.86 4.02 23.47
CA ALA A 483 16.33 3.98 24.86
C ALA A 483 15.38 2.80 25.10
N TYR A 484 14.67 2.35 24.07
CA TYR A 484 13.68 1.26 24.16
C TYR A 484 14.31 -0.15 24.28
N ALA A 485 15.61 -0.30 24.06
CA ALA A 485 16.31 -1.56 24.32
C ALA A 485 16.14 -2.07 25.78
N LYS A 486 15.92 -1.15 26.74
CA LYS A 486 15.61 -1.45 28.14
C LYS A 486 14.30 -2.23 28.33
N LEU A 487 13.42 -2.22 27.33
CA LEU A 487 12.14 -2.94 27.35
C LEU A 487 12.26 -4.40 26.91
N LEU A 488 13.45 -4.91 26.66
CA LEU A 488 13.70 -6.25 26.10
C LEU A 488 12.89 -7.34 26.80
N ASN A 489 12.99 -7.42 28.12
CA ASN A 489 12.32 -8.46 28.92
C ASN A 489 10.81 -8.20 29.18
N HIS A 490 10.22 -7.16 28.57
CA HIS A 490 8.82 -6.81 28.76
C HIS A 490 8.05 -6.75 27.44
N TYR A 491 8.51 -5.89 26.55
CA TYR A 491 7.73 -5.52 25.36
C TYR A 491 8.39 -5.88 24.02
N LEU A 492 9.67 -6.32 23.99
CA LEU A 492 10.30 -6.55 22.69
C LEU A 492 10.05 -7.96 22.16
N ALA A 493 9.91 -8.06 20.84
CA ALA A 493 9.96 -9.29 20.09
C ALA A 493 11.27 -9.31 19.29
N VAL A 494 12.07 -10.37 19.41
CA VAL A 494 13.42 -10.49 18.85
C VAL A 494 13.63 -11.86 18.20
N LEU A 495 14.69 -11.99 17.43
CA LEU A 495 15.11 -13.29 16.87
C LEU A 495 15.82 -14.13 17.95
N PRO A 496 15.71 -15.47 17.91
CA PRO A 496 16.31 -16.36 18.92
C PRO A 496 17.80 -16.65 18.69
N ASN A 497 18.49 -15.91 17.82
CA ASN A 497 19.85 -16.19 17.33
C ASN A 497 20.96 -15.47 18.09
N ALA A 498 20.68 -14.87 19.24
CA ALA A 498 21.70 -14.21 20.06
C ALA A 498 22.62 -15.23 20.75
N ALA A 499 23.93 -14.97 20.75
CA ALA A 499 24.94 -15.85 21.34
C ALA A 499 24.92 -15.80 22.88
N ASP A 500 24.67 -14.63 23.46
CA ASP A 500 24.60 -14.37 24.89
C ASP A 500 23.64 -13.22 25.24
N GLU A 501 23.48 -12.94 26.54
CA GLU A 501 22.57 -11.85 27.00
C GLU A 501 23.01 -10.46 26.55
N GLN A 502 24.31 -10.25 26.34
CA GLN A 502 24.78 -8.95 25.87
C GLN A 502 24.47 -8.77 24.38
N ASP A 503 24.71 -9.81 23.59
CA ASP A 503 24.36 -9.83 22.16
C ASP A 503 22.84 -9.67 21.96
N GLU A 504 22.01 -10.31 22.82
CA GLU A 504 20.57 -10.14 22.79
C GLU A 504 20.13 -8.69 23.06
N ARG A 505 20.79 -8.00 24.01
CA ARG A 505 20.56 -6.57 24.25
C ARG A 505 21.04 -5.71 23.08
N ASP A 506 22.15 -6.06 22.48
CA ASP A 506 22.69 -5.33 21.33
C ASP A 506 21.88 -5.52 20.05
N GLN A 507 21.17 -6.65 19.93
CA GLN A 507 20.24 -6.98 18.86
C GLN A 507 18.79 -6.56 19.15
N ALA A 508 18.47 -6.09 20.35
CA ALA A 508 17.13 -5.68 20.77
C ALA A 508 16.51 -4.62 19.85
N ILE A 509 17.35 -3.76 19.27
CA ILE A 509 16.99 -2.78 18.24
C ILE A 509 17.72 -3.16 16.95
N VAL A 510 17.00 -3.37 15.89
CA VAL A 510 17.55 -3.79 14.58
C VAL A 510 18.24 -2.62 13.88
N LYS A 511 19.52 -2.77 13.56
CA LYS A 511 20.40 -1.66 13.12
C LYS A 511 20.71 -1.68 11.62
N ASN A 512 20.73 -2.83 10.98
CA ASN A 512 21.18 -2.96 9.60
C ASN A 512 20.14 -3.63 8.70
N ALA A 513 20.29 -3.45 7.39
CA ALA A 513 19.33 -3.95 6.43
C ALA A 513 19.24 -5.49 6.38
N LYS A 514 20.35 -6.21 6.61
CA LYS A 514 20.36 -7.68 6.62
C LYS A 514 19.54 -8.22 7.81
N SER A 515 19.78 -7.72 9.01
CA SER A 515 18.98 -8.07 10.20
C SER A 515 17.52 -7.60 10.07
N ALA A 516 17.28 -6.45 9.41
CA ALA A 516 15.92 -5.99 9.11
C ALA A 516 15.19 -6.92 8.13
N SER A 517 15.88 -7.44 7.11
CA SER A 517 15.33 -8.47 6.23
C SER A 517 14.95 -9.72 7.01
N ALA A 518 15.87 -10.24 7.83
CA ALA A 518 15.67 -11.45 8.62
C ALA A 518 14.47 -11.33 9.59
N ILE A 519 14.39 -10.25 10.37
CA ILE A 519 13.27 -10.08 11.31
C ILE A 519 11.92 -9.84 10.62
N LEU A 520 11.89 -9.15 9.47
CA LEU A 520 10.67 -8.97 8.69
C LEU A 520 10.20 -10.28 8.03
N GLN A 521 11.11 -11.14 7.60
CA GLN A 521 10.77 -12.48 7.12
C GLN A 521 10.23 -13.35 8.25
N SER A 522 10.88 -13.34 9.41
CA SER A 522 10.42 -14.00 10.63
C SER A 522 9.00 -13.56 11.04
N LEU A 523 8.70 -12.26 10.99
CA LEU A 523 7.36 -11.73 11.22
C LEU A 523 6.33 -12.23 10.19
N CYS A 524 6.74 -12.47 8.95
CA CYS A 524 5.87 -13.10 7.96
C CYS A 524 5.57 -14.56 8.29
N ILE A 525 6.51 -15.30 8.88
CA ILE A 525 6.31 -16.67 9.36
C ILE A 525 5.37 -16.65 10.58
N GLU A 526 5.64 -15.81 11.58
CA GLU A 526 4.76 -15.63 12.75
C GLU A 526 3.33 -15.28 12.31
N MET A 527 3.18 -14.44 11.30
CA MET A 527 1.86 -14.12 10.73
C MET A 527 1.15 -15.37 10.17
N ASP A 528 1.86 -16.18 9.41
CA ASP A 528 1.29 -17.41 8.81
C ASP A 528 0.94 -18.45 9.88
N GLU A 529 1.78 -18.61 10.90
CA GLU A 529 1.48 -19.48 12.07
C GLU A 529 0.23 -19.00 12.82
N ARG A 530 0.10 -17.68 13.01
CA ARG A 530 -1.12 -17.11 13.62
C ARG A 530 -2.36 -17.40 12.77
N TYR A 531 -2.26 -17.28 11.44
CA TYR A 531 -3.36 -17.65 10.56
C TYR A 531 -3.74 -19.13 10.68
N ALA A 532 -2.76 -20.04 10.84
CA ALA A 532 -3.04 -21.44 11.11
C ALA A 532 -3.82 -21.64 12.42
N LEU A 533 -3.43 -20.92 13.49
CA LEU A 533 -4.15 -20.94 14.77
C LEU A 533 -5.55 -20.32 14.67
N LEU A 534 -5.72 -19.20 13.94
CA LEU A 534 -7.03 -18.60 13.70
C LEU A 534 -7.96 -19.56 12.96
N ASN A 535 -7.46 -20.21 11.91
CA ASN A 535 -8.20 -21.20 11.13
C ASN A 535 -8.61 -22.39 12.00
N LYS A 536 -7.69 -22.93 12.82
CA LYS A 536 -7.96 -24.02 13.74
C LYS A 536 -9.03 -23.66 14.78
N ALA A 537 -9.01 -22.42 15.26
CA ALA A 537 -10.01 -21.88 16.18
C ALA A 537 -11.34 -21.49 15.51
N GLY A 538 -11.43 -21.51 14.17
CA GLY A 538 -12.63 -21.13 13.41
C GLY A 538 -12.98 -19.65 13.58
N VAL A 539 -11.97 -18.75 13.59
CA VAL A 539 -12.15 -17.30 13.72
C VAL A 539 -11.33 -16.57 12.66
N ASN A 540 -11.72 -15.32 12.37
CA ASN A 540 -11.13 -14.53 11.31
C ASN A 540 -10.21 -13.40 11.79
N ASN A 541 -10.06 -13.19 13.09
CA ASN A 541 -9.19 -12.16 13.65
C ASN A 541 -8.68 -12.50 15.05
N ILE A 542 -7.58 -11.84 15.43
CA ILE A 542 -6.90 -12.02 16.72
C ILE A 542 -7.77 -11.70 17.94
N LYS A 543 -8.66 -10.70 17.85
CA LYS A 543 -9.52 -10.30 18.98
C LYS A 543 -10.46 -11.43 19.36
N LEU A 544 -11.20 -11.98 18.39
CA LEU A 544 -12.10 -13.12 18.60
C LEU A 544 -11.34 -14.37 19.05
N TYR A 545 -10.12 -14.57 18.53
CA TYR A 545 -9.25 -15.66 18.96
C TYR A 545 -8.87 -15.54 20.43
N ASN A 546 -8.37 -14.37 20.83
CA ASN A 546 -7.96 -14.12 22.21
C ASN A 546 -9.14 -14.15 23.19
N ASP A 547 -10.34 -13.72 22.77
CA ASP A 547 -11.55 -13.85 23.59
C ASP A 547 -11.91 -15.33 23.81
N LYS A 548 -11.92 -16.16 22.74
CA LYS A 548 -12.11 -17.63 22.88
C LYS A 548 -11.05 -18.28 23.76
N TYR A 549 -9.78 -17.84 23.64
CA TYR A 549 -8.72 -18.37 24.49
C TYR A 549 -8.92 -18.01 25.96
N ARG A 550 -9.26 -16.73 26.26
CA ARG A 550 -9.58 -16.31 27.62
C ARG A 550 -10.78 -17.04 28.21
N ASP A 551 -11.79 -17.33 27.39
CA ASP A 551 -13.00 -18.08 27.77
C ASP A 551 -12.77 -19.60 27.86
N ARG A 552 -11.50 -20.09 27.72
CA ARG A 552 -11.08 -21.49 27.77
C ARG A 552 -11.72 -22.41 26.70
N HIS A 553 -12.14 -21.81 25.59
CA HIS A 553 -12.66 -22.57 24.44
C HIS A 553 -11.54 -23.11 23.53
N LEU A 554 -10.28 -22.73 23.78
CA LEU A 554 -9.10 -23.16 23.02
C LEU A 554 -8.11 -23.84 23.98
N LEU A 555 -7.73 -25.08 23.68
CA LEU A 555 -6.86 -25.89 24.56
C LEU A 555 -5.37 -25.59 24.26
N PRO A 556 -4.55 -25.28 25.28
CA PRO A 556 -3.09 -25.17 25.11
C PRO A 556 -2.45 -26.49 24.64
N THR A 557 -3.01 -27.62 25.01
CA THR A 557 -2.55 -28.96 24.57
C THR A 557 -2.67 -29.17 23.05
N GLU A 558 -3.49 -28.37 22.39
CA GLU A 558 -3.62 -28.33 20.93
C GLU A 558 -2.74 -27.28 20.29
N GLY A 559 -1.84 -26.66 21.03
CA GLY A 559 -0.92 -25.62 20.55
C GLY A 559 -1.51 -24.21 20.57
N HIS A 560 -2.73 -24.02 21.12
CA HIS A 560 -3.28 -22.69 21.28
C HIS A 560 -2.57 -21.92 22.39
N ARG A 561 -2.31 -20.64 22.13
CA ARG A 561 -1.66 -19.71 23.06
C ARG A 561 -2.32 -18.33 22.96
N PHE A 562 -2.18 -17.49 23.97
CA PHE A 562 -2.55 -16.10 23.85
C PHE A 562 -1.65 -15.40 22.82
N LEU A 563 -2.24 -14.61 21.93
CA LEU A 563 -1.51 -13.90 20.87
C LEU A 563 -1.45 -12.41 21.21
N PRO A 564 -0.28 -11.88 21.62
CA PRO A 564 -0.11 -10.43 21.77
C PRO A 564 -0.17 -9.72 20.42
N TYR A 565 -0.61 -8.46 20.41
CA TYR A 565 -0.40 -7.59 19.25
C TYR A 565 1.10 -7.35 19.05
N ILE A 566 1.57 -7.26 17.81
CA ILE A 566 2.96 -6.93 17.49
C ILE A 566 2.97 -5.66 16.65
N VAL A 567 3.65 -4.62 17.13
CA VAL A 567 3.81 -3.35 16.43
C VAL A 567 5.25 -3.22 15.96
N VAL A 568 5.44 -3.21 14.65
CA VAL A 568 6.74 -3.02 14.00
C VAL A 568 6.91 -1.54 13.70
N VAL A 569 7.97 -0.92 14.20
CA VAL A 569 8.26 0.50 14.01
C VAL A 569 9.57 0.65 13.24
N ILE A 570 9.50 1.23 12.04
CA ILE A 570 10.64 1.47 11.17
C ILE A 570 10.87 2.98 11.12
N ASP A 571 12.01 3.47 11.67
CA ASP A 571 12.30 4.91 11.73
C ASP A 571 12.58 5.53 10.36
N GLU A 572 13.42 4.89 9.55
CA GLU A 572 13.81 5.42 8.25
C GLU A 572 13.83 4.30 7.19
N TYR A 573 12.71 4.13 6.52
CA TYR A 573 12.55 3.10 5.49
C TYR A 573 13.45 3.32 4.27
N ALA A 574 13.72 4.59 3.93
CA ALA A 574 14.60 4.92 2.81
C ALA A 574 16.03 4.39 3.01
N ASP A 575 16.55 4.41 4.24
CA ASP A 575 17.90 3.94 4.53
C ASP A 575 18.04 2.41 4.43
N LEU A 576 16.94 1.68 4.61
CA LEU A 576 16.90 0.22 4.42
C LEU A 576 16.79 -0.20 2.95
N THR A 577 16.24 0.65 2.09
CA THR A 577 15.91 0.27 0.71
C THR A 577 16.78 0.97 -0.34
N MET A 578 17.27 2.18 -0.07
CA MET A 578 18.04 2.99 -1.02
C MET A 578 19.55 3.06 -0.70
N SER A 579 19.94 2.94 0.57
CA SER A 579 21.34 3.11 1.03
C SER A 579 22.12 1.81 1.01
N VAL A 580 21.50 0.70 0.73
CA VAL A 580 22.14 -0.62 0.61
C VAL A 580 22.93 -0.61 -0.69
N GLY A 581 24.25 -0.76 -0.63
CA GLY A 581 25.25 -0.56 -1.69
C GLY A 581 24.87 -1.08 -3.11
N ALA A 582 25.67 -0.77 -4.11
CA ALA A 582 25.36 -1.04 -5.53
C ALA A 582 25.40 -2.52 -5.94
N GLY A 583 25.81 -3.45 -5.05
CA GLY A 583 25.95 -4.87 -5.34
C GLY A 583 24.63 -5.63 -5.52
N PRO A 584 24.63 -6.81 -6.18
CA PRO A 584 23.44 -7.63 -6.36
C PRO A 584 22.83 -8.10 -5.04
N GLU A 585 23.61 -8.47 -4.03
CA GLU A 585 23.15 -8.86 -2.69
C GLU A 585 22.39 -7.74 -1.99
N SER A 586 22.92 -6.53 -2.02
CA SER A 586 22.27 -5.36 -1.44
C SER A 586 20.89 -5.09 -2.04
N LYS A 587 20.75 -5.27 -3.35
CA LYS A 587 19.46 -5.14 -4.05
C LYS A 587 18.49 -6.27 -3.69
N ALA A 588 19.00 -7.48 -3.43
CA ALA A 588 18.19 -8.61 -2.99
C ALA A 588 17.63 -8.35 -1.58
N VAL A 589 18.45 -7.90 -0.64
CA VAL A 589 18.04 -7.51 0.72
C VAL A 589 16.97 -6.40 0.69
N ALA A 590 17.18 -5.34 -0.10
CA ALA A 590 16.21 -4.25 -0.22
C ALA A 590 14.86 -4.72 -0.81
N ARG A 591 14.89 -5.65 -1.76
CA ARG A 591 13.67 -6.27 -2.32
C ARG A 591 12.98 -7.15 -1.28
N SER A 592 13.72 -7.96 -0.53
CA SER A 592 13.21 -8.80 0.55
C SER A 592 12.49 -7.96 1.61
N ILE A 593 13.11 -6.87 2.08
CA ILE A 593 12.51 -5.91 3.01
C ILE A 593 11.19 -5.37 2.44
N THR A 594 11.22 -4.88 1.20
CA THR A 594 10.03 -4.29 0.56
C THR A 594 8.91 -5.32 0.42
N THR A 595 9.23 -6.54 0.00
CA THR A 595 8.26 -7.62 -0.17
C THR A 595 7.64 -8.03 1.17
N SER A 596 8.46 -8.17 2.21
CA SER A 596 8.01 -8.53 3.57
C SER A 596 7.13 -7.44 4.18
N VAL A 597 7.51 -6.16 4.06
CA VAL A 597 6.69 -5.03 4.52
C VAL A 597 5.33 -4.99 3.80
N ILE A 598 5.30 -5.18 2.48
CA ILE A 598 4.05 -5.22 1.72
C ILE A 598 3.19 -6.42 2.15
N ARG A 599 3.78 -7.60 2.33
CA ARG A 599 3.07 -8.81 2.78
C ARG A 599 2.46 -8.63 4.16
N LEU A 600 3.22 -8.09 5.12
CA LEU A 600 2.73 -7.75 6.45
C LEU A 600 1.61 -6.72 6.38
N ALA A 601 1.76 -5.68 5.55
CA ALA A 601 0.75 -4.65 5.39
C ALA A 601 -0.54 -5.15 4.71
N GLN A 602 -0.47 -6.17 3.87
CA GLN A 602 -1.65 -6.76 3.23
C GLN A 602 -2.44 -7.71 4.14
N LYS A 603 -1.75 -8.45 5.00
CA LYS A 603 -2.36 -9.55 5.76
C LYS A 603 -2.24 -9.41 7.29
N GLY A 604 -1.35 -8.56 7.80
CA GLY A 604 -1.02 -8.47 9.23
C GLY A 604 -2.20 -8.12 10.13
N ARG A 605 -3.17 -7.31 9.65
CA ARG A 605 -4.29 -6.82 10.47
C ARG A 605 -5.03 -7.94 11.22
N ALA A 606 -5.45 -8.96 10.52
CA ALA A 606 -6.22 -10.06 11.13
C ALA A 606 -5.40 -10.89 12.12
N ALA A 607 -4.09 -11.00 11.90
CA ALA A 607 -3.15 -11.70 12.77
C ALA A 607 -2.61 -10.83 13.92
N GLY A 608 -3.00 -9.54 14.00
CA GLY A 608 -2.57 -8.60 15.03
C GLY A 608 -1.15 -8.09 14.87
N LEU A 609 -0.65 -8.03 13.62
CA LEU A 609 0.64 -7.44 13.28
C LEU A 609 0.40 -6.08 12.60
N HIS A 610 1.02 -5.03 13.13
CA HIS A 610 0.85 -3.65 12.68
C HIS A 610 2.20 -3.04 12.32
N VAL A 611 2.29 -2.34 11.19
CA VAL A 611 3.53 -1.72 10.73
C VAL A 611 3.38 -0.20 10.74
N ILE A 612 4.31 0.46 11.42
CA ILE A 612 4.49 1.91 11.37
C ILE A 612 5.73 2.17 10.53
N LEU A 613 5.52 2.67 9.33
CA LEU A 613 6.58 2.94 8.36
C LEU A 613 6.89 4.44 8.37
N ALA A 614 8.10 4.81 8.77
CA ALA A 614 8.48 6.22 8.79
C ALA A 614 9.63 6.52 7.80
N THR A 615 9.65 7.76 7.27
CA THR A 615 10.71 8.26 6.40
C THR A 615 10.86 9.78 6.44
N GLN A 616 12.09 10.28 6.35
CA GLN A 616 12.40 11.69 6.13
C GLN A 616 12.59 12.02 4.65
N ARG A 617 12.56 11.01 3.77
CA ARG A 617 12.73 11.14 2.31
C ARG A 617 11.46 10.71 1.58
N PRO A 618 10.44 11.59 1.51
CA PRO A 618 9.15 11.26 0.90
C PRO A 618 9.22 11.31 -0.64
N THR A 619 10.11 10.52 -1.24
CA THR A 619 10.23 10.38 -2.70
C THR A 619 9.33 9.27 -3.22
N VAL A 620 9.00 9.31 -4.51
CA VAL A 620 8.14 8.30 -5.16
C VAL A 620 8.79 6.92 -5.15
N ASP A 621 10.12 6.86 -5.14
CA ASP A 621 10.88 5.60 -5.07
C ASP A 621 10.79 4.95 -3.68
N VAL A 622 10.63 5.74 -2.62
CA VAL A 622 10.44 5.26 -1.24
C VAL A 622 8.97 5.00 -0.95
N ILE A 623 8.10 5.99 -1.23
CA ILE A 623 6.65 5.90 -1.01
C ILE A 623 5.98 5.54 -2.34
N THR A 624 6.10 4.28 -2.71
CA THR A 624 5.53 3.75 -3.96
C THR A 624 4.00 3.65 -3.90
N GLY A 625 3.36 3.48 -5.06
CA GLY A 625 1.90 3.24 -5.12
C GLY A 625 1.46 2.01 -4.31
N LEU A 626 2.29 0.95 -4.25
CA LEU A 626 2.01 -0.25 -3.47
C LEU A 626 2.06 0.02 -1.96
N ILE A 627 3.03 0.81 -1.49
CA ILE A 627 3.10 1.23 -0.08
C ILE A 627 1.83 2.03 0.27
N LYS A 628 1.47 3.04 -0.53
CA LYS A 628 0.28 3.87 -0.28
C LYS A 628 -1.02 3.09 -0.26
N ALA A 629 -1.16 2.08 -1.11
CA ALA A 629 -2.35 1.22 -1.18
C ALA A 629 -2.56 0.38 0.10
N ASN A 630 -1.45 0.02 0.77
CA ASN A 630 -1.48 -0.84 1.95
C ASN A 630 -1.32 -0.07 3.29
N PHE A 631 -1.04 1.23 3.21
CA PHE A 631 -0.98 2.14 4.37
C PHE A 631 -2.08 3.19 4.27
N PRO A 632 -3.31 2.86 4.68
CA PRO A 632 -4.47 3.75 4.52
C PRO A 632 -4.40 4.97 5.42
N MET A 633 -3.87 4.84 6.65
CA MET A 633 -3.65 5.97 7.54
C MET A 633 -2.25 6.56 7.31
N ARG A 634 -2.19 7.90 7.17
CA ARG A 634 -0.94 8.59 6.87
C ARG A 634 -0.81 9.87 7.69
N ILE A 635 0.37 10.10 8.21
CA ILE A 635 0.75 11.32 8.92
C ILE A 635 1.84 12.02 8.11
N ALA A 636 1.57 13.26 7.74
CA ALA A 636 2.58 14.13 7.14
C ALA A 636 2.89 15.29 8.10
N PHE A 637 4.08 15.30 8.64
CA PHE A 637 4.68 16.48 9.23
C PHE A 637 5.11 17.44 8.12
N ARG A 638 5.56 18.64 8.48
CA ARG A 638 6.00 19.61 7.49
C ARG A 638 7.03 19.02 6.53
N VAL A 639 6.82 19.28 5.25
CA VAL A 639 7.74 18.95 4.15
C VAL A 639 8.20 20.19 3.42
N THR A 640 9.24 20.07 2.60
CA THR A 640 9.84 21.21 1.90
C THR A 640 9.10 21.59 0.63
N SER A 641 8.46 20.64 -0.03
CA SER A 641 7.81 20.86 -1.32
C SER A 641 6.36 20.37 -1.34
N ARG A 642 5.57 20.99 -2.24
CA ARG A 642 4.21 20.55 -2.54
C ARG A 642 4.17 19.14 -3.14
N ILE A 643 5.24 18.74 -3.84
CA ILE A 643 5.37 17.41 -4.45
C ILE A 643 5.51 16.36 -3.34
N ASP A 644 6.34 16.61 -2.32
CA ASP A 644 6.50 15.72 -1.17
C ASP A 644 5.17 15.51 -0.44
N SER A 645 4.40 16.59 -0.22
CA SER A 645 3.07 16.49 0.36
C SER A 645 2.16 15.57 -0.45
N SER A 646 2.15 15.76 -1.78
CA SER A 646 1.33 14.93 -2.69
C SER A 646 1.84 13.48 -2.75
N THR A 647 3.14 13.24 -2.59
CA THR A 647 3.70 11.89 -2.53
C THR A 647 3.21 11.13 -1.29
N ILE A 648 3.10 11.82 -0.14
CA ILE A 648 2.63 11.20 1.12
C ILE A 648 1.10 11.07 1.13
N LEU A 649 0.40 12.19 0.90
CA LEU A 649 -1.04 12.35 1.20
C LEU A 649 -1.94 12.28 -0.04
N ASP A 650 -1.36 12.17 -1.25
CA ASP A 650 -2.06 12.35 -2.54
C ASP A 650 -2.65 13.77 -2.72
N GLN A 651 -2.38 14.69 -1.77
CA GLN A 651 -2.85 16.06 -1.74
C GLN A 651 -1.76 17.03 -1.25
N PRO A 652 -1.78 18.30 -1.69
CA PRO A 652 -0.90 19.32 -1.15
C PRO A 652 -1.38 19.79 0.22
N GLY A 653 -0.49 20.41 1.00
CA GLY A 653 -0.81 21.09 2.26
C GLY A 653 0.21 20.86 3.36
N ALA A 654 0.95 19.77 3.37
CA ALA A 654 2.01 19.54 4.35
C ALA A 654 3.22 20.49 4.17
N ASP A 655 3.39 21.09 2.99
CA ASP A 655 4.36 22.15 2.69
C ASP A 655 4.02 23.49 3.38
N LYS A 656 2.77 23.69 3.79
CA LYS A 656 2.26 24.90 4.45
C LYS A 656 2.15 24.77 5.97
N LEU A 657 2.55 23.63 6.53
CA LEU A 657 2.59 23.43 7.98
C LEU A 657 3.68 24.29 8.63
N ILE A 658 3.52 24.56 9.94
CA ILE A 658 4.47 25.40 10.70
C ILE A 658 5.73 24.61 11.05
N GLY A 659 5.61 23.29 11.24
CA GLY A 659 6.64 22.40 11.81
C GLY A 659 6.50 22.25 13.31
N ARG A 660 7.51 21.68 13.99
CA ARG A 660 7.48 21.44 15.44
C ARG A 660 6.28 20.60 15.90
N GLY A 661 5.95 19.55 15.15
CA GLY A 661 4.82 18.66 15.49
C GLY A 661 3.49 19.05 14.84
N ASP A 662 3.40 20.16 14.11
CA ASP A 662 2.24 20.47 13.30
C ASP A 662 2.18 19.49 12.13
N MET A 663 1.07 18.77 11.98
CA MET A 663 0.94 17.67 11.04
C MET A 663 -0.45 17.60 10.40
N LEU A 664 -0.55 16.90 9.28
CA LEU A 664 -1.80 16.46 8.67
C LEU A 664 -1.96 14.96 8.90
N LEU A 665 -3.07 14.56 9.46
CA LEU A 665 -3.50 13.18 9.59
C LEU A 665 -4.54 12.89 8.52
N TYR A 666 -4.25 11.92 7.66
CA TYR A 666 -5.17 11.36 6.68
C TYR A 666 -5.64 9.98 7.17
N SER A 667 -6.92 9.82 7.39
CA SER A 667 -7.53 8.59 7.93
C SER A 667 -8.05 7.63 6.85
N GLY A 668 -7.72 7.87 5.59
CA GLY A 668 -8.27 7.14 4.44
C GLY A 668 -9.48 7.85 3.79
N VAL A 669 -10.21 8.68 4.55
CA VAL A 669 -11.39 9.43 4.10
C VAL A 669 -11.18 10.93 4.29
N GLU A 670 -10.82 11.34 5.50
CA GLU A 670 -10.70 12.74 5.89
C GLU A 670 -9.26 13.12 6.19
N MET A 671 -8.94 14.39 5.94
CA MET A 671 -7.67 15.02 6.29
C MET A 671 -7.88 16.04 7.38
N GLU A 672 -7.24 15.84 8.51
CA GLU A 672 -7.35 16.67 9.68
C GLU A 672 -5.98 17.27 10.05
N ARG A 673 -5.94 18.55 10.41
CA ARG A 673 -4.73 19.19 10.95
C ARG A 673 -4.69 19.01 12.45
N ILE A 674 -3.57 18.50 12.94
CA ILE A 674 -3.36 18.16 14.36
C ILE A 674 -2.02 18.72 14.78
N GLN A 675 -1.97 19.31 15.96
CA GLN A 675 -0.72 19.56 16.68
C GLN A 675 -0.36 18.30 17.46
N CYS A 676 0.70 17.63 17.04
CA CYS A 676 1.23 16.46 17.71
C CYS A 676 1.61 16.79 19.16
N ALA A 677 1.39 15.84 20.07
CA ALA A 677 1.89 15.93 21.42
C ALA A 677 3.43 15.97 21.44
N PHE A 678 3.96 16.48 22.53
CA PHE A 678 5.39 16.52 22.80
C PHE A 678 5.75 15.59 23.95
N ILE A 679 6.80 14.83 23.77
CA ILE A 679 7.51 14.06 24.79
C ILE A 679 9.00 14.31 24.62
N GLY A 680 9.70 14.61 25.70
CA GLY A 680 11.14 14.85 25.71
C GLY A 680 11.96 13.56 25.81
N ASN A 681 13.23 13.60 25.41
CA ASN A 681 14.10 12.42 25.49
C ASN A 681 14.32 11.98 26.95
N ASP A 682 14.35 12.92 27.89
CA ASP A 682 14.49 12.61 29.33
C ASP A 682 13.26 11.86 29.85
N GLU A 683 12.08 12.22 29.37
CA GLU A 683 10.82 11.55 29.71
C GLU A 683 10.77 10.12 29.11
N ILE A 684 11.25 9.95 27.89
CA ILE A 684 11.38 8.61 27.25
C ILE A 684 12.36 7.75 28.03
N ALA A 685 13.53 8.29 28.40
CA ALA A 685 14.52 7.58 29.20
C ALA A 685 13.94 7.18 30.57
N ALA A 686 13.24 8.09 31.26
CA ALA A 686 12.59 7.81 32.55
C ALA A 686 11.47 6.77 32.40
N LEU A 687 10.66 6.84 31.32
CA LEU A 687 9.60 5.88 31.02
C LEU A 687 10.16 4.47 30.79
N THR A 688 11.19 4.35 29.93
CA THR A 688 11.84 3.08 29.63
C THR A 688 12.57 2.51 30.83
N ASP A 689 13.16 3.36 31.69
CA ASP A 689 13.77 2.98 32.94
C ASP A 689 12.73 2.48 33.97
N ALA A 690 11.61 3.15 34.10
CA ALA A 690 10.54 2.75 35.01
C ALA A 690 9.96 1.37 34.69
N VAL A 691 9.90 1.01 33.40
CA VAL A 691 9.50 -0.32 32.95
C VAL A 691 10.64 -1.32 33.06
N GLY A 692 11.84 -0.98 32.56
CA GLY A 692 12.98 -1.89 32.47
C GLY A 692 13.56 -2.31 33.83
N LYS A 693 13.36 -1.50 34.89
CA LYS A 693 13.77 -1.84 36.28
C LYS A 693 12.82 -2.79 36.98
N GLN A 694 11.63 -3.04 36.43
CA GLN A 694 10.70 -4.03 37.00
C GLN A 694 11.18 -5.44 36.66
N ILE A 695 10.68 -6.41 37.43
CA ILE A 695 10.92 -7.82 37.15
C ILE A 695 10.16 -8.14 35.84
N GLY A 696 10.93 -8.44 34.80
CA GLY A 696 10.40 -8.87 33.50
C GLY A 696 10.07 -10.35 33.48
N TYR A 697 9.67 -10.85 32.35
CA TYR A 697 9.46 -12.28 32.16
C TYR A 697 10.79 -13.03 32.36
N GLN A 698 10.71 -14.21 32.94
CA GLN A 698 11.90 -15.08 33.10
C GLN A 698 12.15 -15.89 31.83
N LYS A 699 13.40 -16.16 31.48
CA LYS A 699 13.82 -16.91 30.28
C LYS A 699 13.12 -18.29 30.14
N SER A 700 12.73 -18.93 31.24
CA SER A 700 11.99 -20.19 31.24
C SER A 700 10.59 -20.12 30.61
N TYR A 701 10.07 -18.92 30.33
CA TYR A 701 8.73 -18.67 29.77
C TYR A 701 8.77 -18.01 28.37
N ASN A 702 9.76 -18.31 27.55
CA ASN A 702 9.93 -17.70 26.20
C ASN A 702 10.07 -16.16 26.25
N THR A 703 10.95 -15.66 27.09
CA THR A 703 11.19 -14.22 27.18
C THR A 703 12.66 -13.89 27.02
N PRO A 704 13.00 -12.92 26.22
CA PRO A 704 12.12 -12.03 25.44
C PRO A 704 11.16 -12.81 24.53
N TYR A 705 10.18 -12.15 23.88
CA TYR A 705 9.28 -12.81 22.94
C TYR A 705 10.09 -13.18 21.69
N TYR A 706 10.41 -14.48 21.56
CA TYR A 706 11.16 -14.97 20.42
C TYR A 706 10.25 -15.17 19.21
N LEU A 707 10.63 -14.55 18.11
CA LEU A 707 10.02 -14.75 16.81
C LEU A 707 10.53 -16.08 16.19
N PRO A 708 9.80 -16.69 15.26
CA PRO A 708 10.27 -17.86 14.52
C PRO A 708 11.60 -17.59 13.81
N GLU A 709 12.42 -18.60 13.65
CA GLU A 709 13.65 -18.46 12.85
C GLU A 709 13.31 -18.08 11.41
N PRO A 710 13.99 -17.06 10.82
CA PRO A 710 13.78 -16.72 9.43
C PRO A 710 14.16 -17.91 8.54
N ALA A 711 13.40 -18.15 7.47
CA ALA A 711 13.79 -19.13 6.47
C ALA A 711 15.19 -18.75 5.93
N PRO A 712 16.10 -19.70 5.75
CA PRO A 712 17.41 -19.42 5.16
C PRO A 712 17.20 -18.68 3.82
N GLU A 713 17.94 -17.57 3.62
CA GLU A 713 17.83 -16.79 2.38
C GLU A 713 18.23 -17.69 1.21
N GLU A 714 17.38 -17.77 0.18
CA GLU A 714 17.67 -18.47 -1.09
C GLU A 714 18.86 -17.84 -1.84
N GLY A 715 19.88 -17.41 -1.15
CA GLY A 715 21.05 -16.69 -1.67
C GLY A 715 22.32 -16.88 -0.87
N ASP A 716 22.29 -17.52 0.29
CA ASP A 716 23.50 -17.80 1.09
C ASP A 716 24.10 -19.19 0.80
N GLU A 717 23.86 -19.75 -0.38
CA GLU A 717 24.56 -20.95 -0.91
C GLU A 717 25.95 -20.58 -1.45
N GLY A 718 26.75 -19.92 -0.65
CA GLY A 718 28.14 -19.58 -0.86
C GLY A 718 29.01 -19.96 0.33
N GLY A 719 28.55 -20.86 1.20
CA GLY A 719 29.34 -21.32 2.34
C GLY A 719 28.80 -22.63 2.88
N GLY A 720 29.36 -23.76 2.39
CA GLY A 720 29.47 -25.09 3.01
C GLY A 720 28.56 -25.44 4.21
N GLY A 721 27.27 -25.24 4.14
CA GLY A 721 26.31 -25.87 5.04
C GLY A 721 26.28 -27.36 4.72
N LEU A 722 26.60 -28.20 5.68
CA LEU A 722 26.56 -29.65 5.58
C LEU A 722 25.18 -30.07 5.02
N VAL A 723 25.16 -30.48 3.75
CA VAL A 723 23.98 -31.09 3.13
C VAL A 723 23.61 -32.30 4.00
N ASP A 724 22.40 -32.34 4.53
CA ASP A 724 21.97 -33.47 5.37
C ASP A 724 21.84 -34.73 4.49
N MET A 725 22.92 -35.48 4.45
CA MET A 725 23.02 -36.76 3.75
C MET A 725 22.27 -37.91 4.45
N LYS A 726 21.67 -37.63 5.65
CA LYS A 726 20.83 -38.62 6.36
C LYS A 726 19.38 -38.65 5.84
N GLN A 727 18.95 -37.55 5.15
CA GLN A 727 17.65 -37.46 4.50
C GLN A 727 17.83 -37.19 3.02
N LEU A 728 18.13 -38.23 2.25
CA LEU A 728 18.17 -38.15 0.79
C LEU A 728 16.76 -37.92 0.23
N ASP A 729 16.65 -37.10 -0.82
CA ASP A 729 15.37 -36.91 -1.52
C ASP A 729 14.93 -38.21 -2.18
N GLU A 730 13.62 -38.49 -2.20
CA GLU A 730 13.02 -39.70 -2.81
C GLU A 730 13.46 -39.93 -4.26
N ARG A 731 13.86 -38.87 -4.95
CA ARG A 731 14.31 -38.92 -6.35
C ARG A 731 15.82 -38.77 -6.52
N PHE A 732 16.60 -38.89 -5.45
CA PHE A 732 18.04 -38.80 -5.49
C PHE A 732 18.68 -39.80 -6.45
N GLU A 733 18.30 -41.10 -6.35
CA GLU A 733 18.79 -42.14 -7.22
C GLU A 733 18.44 -41.93 -8.68
N GLU A 734 17.18 -41.51 -8.96
CA GLU A 734 16.69 -41.24 -10.31
C GLU A 734 17.45 -40.05 -10.94
N ALA A 735 17.74 -39.04 -10.16
CA ALA A 735 18.51 -37.88 -10.57
C ALA A 735 19.99 -38.24 -10.82
N ALA A 736 20.59 -39.03 -9.95
CA ALA A 736 21.96 -39.53 -10.11
C ALA A 736 22.14 -40.30 -11.42
N ARG A 737 21.25 -41.27 -11.67
CA ARG A 737 21.26 -42.06 -12.92
C ARG A 737 21.04 -41.21 -14.16
N LEU A 738 20.17 -40.21 -14.09
CA LEU A 738 19.90 -39.28 -15.18
C LEU A 738 21.15 -38.43 -15.54
N ILE A 739 21.82 -37.92 -14.50
CA ILE A 739 23.02 -37.07 -14.66
C ILE A 739 24.21 -37.89 -15.23
N VAL A 740 24.44 -39.09 -14.71
CA VAL A 740 25.51 -39.96 -15.23
C VAL A 740 25.19 -40.39 -16.65
N THR A 741 23.92 -40.69 -16.98
CA THR A 741 23.52 -41.00 -18.40
C THR A 741 23.74 -39.82 -19.33
N SER A 742 23.40 -38.59 -18.90
CA SER A 742 23.53 -37.40 -19.75
C SER A 742 24.93 -36.79 -19.76
N GLN A 743 25.82 -37.18 -18.81
CA GLN A 743 27.12 -36.59 -18.54
C GLN A 743 27.06 -35.08 -18.42
N ARG A 744 25.98 -34.60 -17.76
CA ARG A 744 25.68 -33.19 -17.66
C ARG A 744 24.99 -32.84 -16.35
N GLY A 745 25.70 -32.20 -15.43
CA GLY A 745 25.17 -31.76 -14.16
C GLY A 745 24.32 -30.47 -14.27
N SER A 746 23.10 -30.57 -14.82
CA SER A 746 22.23 -29.44 -15.08
C SER A 746 20.96 -29.51 -14.24
N THR A 747 20.78 -28.54 -13.35
CA THR A 747 19.55 -28.38 -12.56
C THR A 747 18.31 -28.24 -13.44
N SER A 748 18.43 -27.55 -14.58
CA SER A 748 17.34 -27.40 -15.56
C SER A 748 16.95 -28.71 -16.24
N ASP A 749 17.90 -29.64 -16.38
CA ASP A 749 17.61 -30.98 -16.94
C ASP A 749 16.88 -31.84 -15.91
N LEU A 750 17.21 -31.75 -14.63
CA LEU A 750 16.46 -32.40 -13.55
C LEU A 750 15.02 -31.86 -13.48
N GLN A 751 14.84 -30.55 -13.55
CA GLN A 751 13.50 -29.96 -13.57
C GLN A 751 12.64 -30.50 -14.71
N ARG A 752 13.18 -30.46 -15.91
CA ARG A 752 12.43 -30.77 -17.12
C ARG A 752 12.16 -32.28 -17.30
N ARG A 753 13.13 -33.13 -16.96
CA ARG A 753 13.01 -34.58 -17.18
C ARG A 753 12.35 -35.33 -16.04
N LEU A 754 12.58 -34.85 -14.81
CA LEU A 754 11.99 -35.45 -13.59
C LEU A 754 10.76 -34.68 -13.07
N GLY A 755 10.36 -33.58 -13.71
CA GLY A 755 9.20 -32.81 -13.30
C GLY A 755 9.31 -32.20 -11.90
N MET A 756 10.54 -31.84 -11.47
CA MET A 756 10.80 -31.25 -10.16
C MET A 756 10.65 -29.71 -10.19
N GLY A 757 10.19 -29.12 -9.09
CA GLY A 757 10.30 -27.68 -8.90
C GLY A 757 11.75 -27.22 -8.76
N TYR A 758 12.04 -25.93 -9.06
CA TYR A 758 13.41 -25.38 -9.06
C TYR A 758 14.17 -25.62 -7.74
N ALA A 759 13.53 -25.31 -6.60
CA ALA A 759 14.12 -25.50 -5.28
C ALA A 759 14.42 -26.98 -4.95
N LYS A 760 13.55 -27.90 -5.40
CA LYS A 760 13.75 -29.34 -5.19
C LYS A 760 14.90 -29.86 -6.08
N ALA A 761 14.96 -29.45 -7.34
CA ALA A 761 16.03 -29.82 -8.25
C ALA A 761 17.41 -29.27 -7.81
N GLY A 762 17.44 -28.05 -7.19
CA GLY A 762 18.62 -27.47 -6.56
C GLY A 762 19.13 -28.33 -5.43
N ARG A 763 18.29 -28.67 -4.43
CA ARG A 763 18.65 -29.51 -3.29
C ARG A 763 19.17 -30.89 -3.71
N VAL A 764 18.51 -31.53 -4.68
CA VAL A 764 18.98 -32.82 -5.20
C VAL A 764 20.35 -32.68 -5.88
N MET A 765 20.60 -31.59 -6.58
CA MET A 765 21.89 -31.32 -7.22
C MET A 765 22.99 -31.13 -6.17
N ASP A 766 22.71 -30.49 -5.03
CA ASP A 766 23.65 -30.27 -3.93
C ASP A 766 23.92 -31.58 -3.17
N GLN A 767 22.89 -32.45 -3.02
CA GLN A 767 23.07 -33.82 -2.51
C GLN A 767 23.96 -34.67 -3.44
N LEU A 768 23.83 -34.49 -4.76
CA LEU A 768 24.67 -35.18 -5.74
C LEU A 768 26.14 -34.67 -5.71
N GLU A 769 26.35 -33.38 -5.39
CA GLU A 769 27.69 -32.85 -5.16
C GLU A 769 28.30 -33.42 -3.87
N ALA A 770 27.52 -33.40 -2.76
CA ALA A 770 27.97 -33.96 -1.48
C ALA A 770 28.26 -35.48 -1.57
N ALA A 771 27.55 -36.21 -2.44
CA ALA A 771 27.80 -37.61 -2.75
C ALA A 771 29.01 -37.83 -3.70
N GLY A 772 29.62 -36.74 -4.23
CA GLY A 772 30.76 -36.84 -5.15
C GLY A 772 30.39 -37.29 -6.58
N ILE A 773 29.11 -37.22 -6.95
CA ILE A 773 28.62 -37.58 -8.26
C ILE A 773 28.82 -36.43 -9.25
N VAL A 774 28.67 -35.19 -8.82
CA VAL A 774 28.94 -33.99 -9.61
C VAL A 774 29.95 -33.08 -8.88
N GLY A 775 30.67 -32.27 -9.63
CA GLY A 775 31.59 -31.27 -9.10
C GLY A 775 30.89 -30.01 -8.65
N PRO A 776 31.65 -29.07 -8.01
CA PRO A 776 31.13 -27.83 -7.47
C PRO A 776 30.50 -26.93 -8.54
N GLN A 777 29.59 -26.07 -8.09
CA GLN A 777 28.92 -25.14 -8.99
C GLN A 777 29.90 -24.12 -9.58
N ASN A 778 29.88 -23.99 -10.90
CA ASN A 778 30.73 -23.05 -11.64
C ASN A 778 29.85 -22.01 -12.39
N GLY A 779 29.35 -21.02 -11.63
CA GLY A 779 28.46 -19.98 -12.16
C GLY A 779 27.16 -20.53 -12.77
N SER A 780 26.79 -20.10 -13.97
CA SER A 780 25.58 -20.55 -14.68
C SER A 780 25.81 -21.77 -15.57
N LYS A 781 27.00 -22.36 -15.59
CA LYS A 781 27.32 -23.53 -16.43
C LYS A 781 26.88 -24.81 -15.71
N PRO A 782 26.50 -25.86 -16.48
CA PRO A 782 26.27 -27.18 -15.89
C PRO A 782 27.47 -27.65 -15.07
N ARG A 783 27.24 -28.28 -13.92
CA ARG A 783 28.30 -28.88 -13.10
C ARG A 783 28.98 -30.03 -13.85
N GLU A 784 30.25 -30.22 -13.61
CA GLU A 784 31.00 -31.35 -14.17
C GLU A 784 30.51 -32.66 -13.52
N VAL A 785 30.36 -33.71 -14.33
CA VAL A 785 29.99 -35.03 -13.78
C VAL A 785 31.28 -35.81 -13.53
N LEU A 786 31.48 -36.19 -12.26
CA LEU A 786 32.70 -36.82 -11.78
C LEU A 786 32.66 -38.34 -12.05
N VAL A 787 31.50 -38.94 -11.96
CA VAL A 787 31.22 -40.35 -12.15
C VAL A 787 30.99 -40.65 -13.65
N LYS A 788 31.77 -41.58 -14.23
CA LYS A 788 31.76 -41.84 -15.65
C LYS A 788 30.97 -43.07 -16.07
N ASP A 789 30.79 -44.01 -15.20
CA ASP A 789 30.07 -45.25 -15.48
C ASP A 789 29.08 -45.65 -14.38
N PHE A 790 28.18 -46.57 -14.71
CA PHE A 790 27.14 -47.01 -13.78
C PHE A 790 27.64 -47.94 -12.66
N ASN A 791 28.79 -48.63 -12.82
CA ASN A 791 29.34 -49.45 -11.77
C ASN A 791 29.87 -48.60 -10.61
N GLU A 792 30.53 -47.49 -10.95
CA GLU A 792 31.00 -46.51 -9.97
C GLU A 792 29.82 -45.83 -9.29
N LEU A 793 28.76 -45.51 -10.05
CA LEU A 793 27.55 -44.90 -9.49
C LEU A 793 26.87 -45.88 -8.50
N ASP A 794 26.69 -47.16 -8.90
CA ASP A 794 26.03 -48.13 -8.05
C ASP A 794 26.80 -48.41 -6.75
N GLN A 795 28.15 -48.31 -6.74
CA GLN A 795 28.96 -48.39 -5.54
C GLN A 795 28.68 -47.20 -4.59
N ILE A 796 28.61 -45.96 -5.14
CA ILE A 796 28.28 -44.74 -4.35
C ILE A 796 26.87 -44.84 -3.80
N LEU A 797 25.88 -45.20 -4.63
CA LEU A 797 24.48 -45.35 -4.19
C LEU A 797 24.34 -46.42 -3.10
N SER A 798 25.05 -47.56 -3.21
CA SER A 798 24.98 -48.61 -2.20
C SER A 798 25.52 -48.19 -0.83
N HIS A 799 26.51 -47.30 -0.81
CA HIS A 799 27.05 -46.72 0.42
C HIS A 799 26.05 -45.83 1.15
N PHE A 800 25.29 -45.00 0.38
CA PHE A 800 24.32 -44.05 0.97
C PHE A 800 22.94 -44.68 1.26
N MET A 801 22.55 -45.70 0.51
CA MET A 801 21.22 -46.35 0.70
C MET A 801 21.22 -47.44 1.75
N ASN A 802 22.35 -48.10 2.03
CA ASN A 802 22.43 -49.16 3.02
C ASN A 802 22.77 -48.73 4.45
N GLY A 803 22.92 -47.43 4.72
CA GLY A 803 23.00 -46.84 6.07
C GLY A 803 24.14 -47.34 6.96
N GLU A 804 25.23 -47.83 6.42
CA GLU A 804 26.44 -48.15 7.20
C GLU A 804 27.26 -46.88 7.45
N GLN A 805 27.50 -46.66 8.74
CA GLN A 805 28.15 -45.52 9.42
C GLN A 805 29.58 -45.26 8.95
#